data_33c21fcb73c46137b9e94ab0f0a8f836
#
_entry.id   33c21fcb73c46137b9e94ab0f0a8f836
#
_cell.length_a   1.000
_cell.length_b   1.000
_cell.length_c   1.000
_cell.angle_alpha   90.00
_cell.angle_beta   90.00
_cell.angle_gamma   90.00
#
_symmetry.space_group_name_H-M   'P 1'
#
loop_
_entity.id
_entity.type
_entity.pdbx_description
1 polymer ?
#
loop_
_entity_poly.entity_id
_entity_poly.type
_entity_poly.pdbx_seq_one_letter_code
_entity_poly.pdbx_strand_id
1 'polypeptide(L)'
;MTKYVYAFTEGNKDMRNLLGGKGANLAEMTNLGLPIPKGFTITTEACINYYKESKKISKDIEEEIFSNIKLLEEQIGKEFGSNDNPLLVSVRSGARASMPGMMDTILNLGLNDISVEGLAKKTGNERFAYDSYRRFIQMYSDVVMEVNKSFFEKIIDEVKKEKNITYDTELTVEDLKELVKRFKKVYSNHMHGEEFPQDPKEQLIGAVEAVFRSWNNKRAIVYRRMNDIPGDWGTAVNVQSMVFGNMGENSGTGVAFTRDPATGKKGIYGEYLINAQGEDVVAGVRTPEPITKLQEDMPECYNEFIHIADSLEKHYRDMQDMEFTIEEGKLYILQTRNGKRTAKAAIKIACDLIDENMITEKEALLRIDAKSLDQLLHPTFNDEALKEGIEIGEALPASPGAAAGKVVFTALDAKKQGKGGQGERVVLVRLETTPEDIEGMTASQGILTGRGGRTSHAAVVARGMGTCCVAGCTQMSINEEKKYFTLGGYTFHEGDYISIDGNTGKIYKGDIKTEEATVSGDFGRIMSLADKYRTIGIRTNADKPKDTKKAIELGAEGIGLCRTEHMFFEEDRIPKIRKMILSETSEERTKALNELIPFQKGDFKAMYKELKGMPMTVRYLDPPLHEFLPSEDEEIISLAKEMNVTVEHLKNKIAELHEFNPMMGHRGCRLDVTYPEIAKMQTRALMEAAIEVNEEEGYDITPEIMIPLVGEEKELKFVKDIVVEIAEEVKKEKSSNIKYHIGTMIEVPRAALLADEIAKEAEFFSFGTNDLTQLTFGFSRDDAGKFLDSYYQNQIYEIDPFAKLDQKGVGKLVEMAVEKGKSTRSDIKLGICGEHGGEPSSIEFFHKVGLDYVSCSPYRVPIARLAAAQAAIKSGDRK
;
A
#
# COMPACT_ATOMS: atom_id res chain seq x y z
N MET A 1 -3.07 -25.30 33.66
CA MET A 1 -2.47 -25.62 32.34
C MET A 1 -3.04 -24.67 31.33
N THR A 2 -2.23 -24.15 30.42
CA THR A 2 -2.69 -23.33 29.33
C THR A 2 -3.48 -24.20 28.35
N LYS A 3 -4.68 -23.77 27.95
CA LYS A 3 -5.48 -24.51 26.98
C LYS A 3 -5.10 -24.10 25.58
N TYR A 4 -4.76 -25.04 24.71
CA TYR A 4 -4.29 -24.80 23.34
C TYR A 4 -5.32 -25.16 22.26
N VAL A 5 -6.33 -25.96 22.58
CA VAL A 5 -7.32 -26.42 21.60
C VAL A 5 -8.74 -26.12 22.09
N TYR A 6 -9.51 -25.48 21.20
CA TYR A 6 -10.88 -25.02 21.47
C TYR A 6 -11.85 -25.61 20.44
N ALA A 7 -12.86 -26.35 20.89
CA ALA A 7 -13.99 -26.70 20.02
C ALA A 7 -14.69 -25.44 19.52
N PHE A 8 -15.33 -25.45 18.34
CA PHE A 8 -16.02 -24.27 17.83
C PHE A 8 -17.14 -23.78 18.76
N THR A 9 -17.67 -24.65 19.61
CA THR A 9 -18.66 -24.27 20.64
C THR A 9 -18.08 -23.53 21.85
N GLU A 10 -16.74 -23.46 21.97
CA GLU A 10 -16.06 -22.86 23.13
C GLU A 10 -15.48 -21.49 22.85
N GLY A 11 -15.53 -21.03 21.61
CA GLY A 11 -15.00 -19.74 21.19
C GLY A 11 -16.08 -18.75 20.79
N ASN A 12 -15.65 -17.52 20.45
CA ASN A 12 -16.49 -16.47 19.88
C ASN A 12 -15.65 -15.49 19.04
N LYS A 13 -16.31 -14.52 18.39
CA LYS A 13 -15.66 -13.53 17.50
C LYS A 13 -14.61 -12.65 18.18
N ASP A 14 -14.70 -12.46 19.51
CA ASP A 14 -13.78 -11.57 20.25
C ASP A 14 -12.45 -12.27 20.58
N MET A 15 -12.40 -13.60 20.45
CA MET A 15 -11.20 -14.41 20.67
C MET A 15 -10.26 -14.44 19.47
N ARG A 16 -10.31 -13.46 18.58
CA ARG A 16 -9.53 -13.41 17.34
C ARG A 16 -8.03 -13.48 17.55
N ASN A 17 -7.52 -12.94 18.66
CA ASN A 17 -6.09 -13.00 18.97
C ASN A 17 -5.62 -14.43 19.29
N LEU A 18 -6.48 -15.24 19.83
CA LEU A 18 -6.18 -16.62 20.23
C LEU A 18 -6.54 -17.64 19.14
N LEU A 19 -7.74 -17.53 18.56
CA LEU A 19 -8.28 -18.49 17.61
C LEU A 19 -7.97 -18.12 16.13
N GLY A 20 -7.34 -16.95 15.92
CA GLY A 20 -7.22 -16.39 14.58
C GLY A 20 -8.55 -15.88 14.03
N GLY A 21 -8.53 -15.23 12.87
CA GLY A 21 -9.76 -14.68 12.27
C GLY A 21 -10.75 -15.78 11.85
N LYS A 22 -10.27 -16.85 11.24
CA LYS A 22 -11.10 -17.98 10.77
C LYS A 22 -11.72 -18.75 11.93
N GLY A 23 -10.91 -19.14 12.93
CA GLY A 23 -11.38 -19.91 14.07
C GLY A 23 -12.40 -19.15 14.92
N ALA A 24 -12.17 -17.87 15.17
CA ALA A 24 -13.12 -17.02 15.89
C ALA A 24 -14.47 -16.90 15.15
N ASN A 25 -14.44 -16.73 13.82
CA ASN A 25 -15.68 -16.67 13.03
C ASN A 25 -16.40 -18.02 12.93
N LEU A 26 -15.67 -19.13 12.82
CA LEU A 26 -16.28 -20.48 12.88
C LEU A 26 -16.98 -20.71 14.19
N ALA A 27 -16.35 -20.33 15.30
CA ALA A 27 -16.97 -20.42 16.63
C ALA A 27 -18.21 -19.54 16.74
N GLU A 28 -18.14 -18.28 16.26
CA GLU A 28 -19.28 -17.36 16.30
C GLU A 28 -20.46 -17.88 15.46
N MET A 29 -20.21 -18.35 14.25
CA MET A 29 -21.27 -18.91 13.40
C MET A 29 -21.88 -20.18 14.00
N THR A 30 -21.07 -21.00 14.68
CA THR A 30 -21.57 -22.18 15.42
C THR A 30 -22.51 -21.77 16.55
N ASN A 31 -22.15 -20.74 17.31
CA ASN A 31 -23.00 -20.19 18.38
C ASN A 31 -24.30 -19.53 17.86
N LEU A 32 -24.27 -19.00 16.64
CA LEU A 32 -25.47 -18.50 15.95
C LEU A 32 -26.38 -19.62 15.41
N GLY A 33 -25.99 -20.88 15.56
CA GLY A 33 -26.75 -22.03 15.08
C GLY A 33 -26.74 -22.25 13.58
N LEU A 34 -25.79 -21.66 12.87
CA LEU A 34 -25.66 -21.81 11.43
C LEU A 34 -25.12 -23.20 11.05
N PRO A 35 -25.38 -23.70 9.84
CA PRO A 35 -24.95 -25.01 9.39
C PRO A 35 -23.44 -25.05 9.10
N ILE A 36 -22.65 -25.14 10.17
CA ILE A 36 -21.21 -25.18 10.11
C ILE A 36 -20.73 -26.64 10.31
N PRO A 37 -19.84 -27.18 9.46
CA PRO A 37 -19.22 -28.46 9.73
C PRO A 37 -18.46 -28.39 11.07
N LYS A 38 -18.65 -29.36 11.93
CA LYS A 38 -18.08 -29.37 13.30
C LYS A 38 -16.57 -29.46 13.26
N GLY A 39 -15.90 -28.94 14.28
CA GLY A 39 -14.45 -28.92 14.37
C GLY A 39 -13.94 -28.17 15.60
N PHE A 40 -12.63 -27.91 15.59
CA PHE A 40 -11.92 -27.22 16.64
C PHE A 40 -10.78 -26.38 16.10
N THR A 41 -10.30 -25.46 16.89
CA THR A 41 -9.18 -24.58 16.56
C THR A 41 -8.00 -24.82 17.51
N ILE A 42 -6.82 -25.04 16.93
CA ILE A 42 -5.53 -25.05 17.63
C ILE A 42 -5.03 -23.61 17.61
N THR A 43 -4.69 -23.05 18.76
CA THR A 43 -4.50 -21.60 18.95
C THR A 43 -3.21 -21.04 18.34
N THR A 44 -3.16 -19.72 18.20
CA THR A 44 -1.92 -18.99 17.82
C THR A 44 -0.81 -19.19 18.85
N GLU A 45 -1.16 -19.38 20.12
CA GLU A 45 -0.20 -19.67 21.19
C GLU A 45 0.47 -21.04 21.01
N ALA A 46 -0.26 -22.04 20.49
CA ALA A 46 0.32 -23.32 20.13
C ALA A 46 1.38 -23.17 19.01
N CYS A 47 1.13 -22.30 18.02
CA CYS A 47 2.11 -21.97 16.98
C CYS A 47 3.37 -21.32 17.58
N ILE A 48 3.20 -20.37 18.49
CA ILE A 48 4.32 -19.73 19.17
C ILE A 48 5.12 -20.75 19.98
N ASN A 49 4.43 -21.67 20.68
CA ASN A 49 5.05 -22.76 21.42
C ASN A 49 5.86 -23.69 20.49
N TYR A 50 5.28 -24.09 19.35
CA TYR A 50 5.94 -24.90 18.34
C TYR A 50 7.31 -24.32 17.90
N TYR A 51 7.40 -23.02 17.68
CA TYR A 51 8.68 -22.38 17.34
C TYR A 51 9.67 -22.34 18.52
N LYS A 52 9.19 -22.26 19.76
CA LYS A 52 10.02 -22.32 20.96
C LYS A 52 10.57 -23.74 21.22
N GLU A 53 9.78 -24.77 20.96
CA GLU A 53 10.12 -26.17 21.13
C GLU A 53 10.84 -26.81 19.91
N SER A 54 11.72 -26.03 19.26
CA SER A 54 12.55 -26.48 18.13
C SER A 54 11.73 -27.02 16.94
N LYS A 55 10.59 -26.45 16.67
CA LYS A 55 9.65 -26.81 15.59
C LYS A 55 9.06 -28.21 15.77
N LYS A 56 8.59 -28.52 16.97
CA LYS A 56 7.84 -29.74 17.28
C LYS A 56 6.63 -29.39 18.14
N ILE A 57 5.54 -30.11 17.92
CA ILE A 57 4.35 -30.01 18.76
C ILE A 57 4.67 -30.71 20.10
N SER A 58 4.40 -30.06 21.22
CA SER A 58 4.56 -30.64 22.55
C SER A 58 3.49 -31.68 22.83
N LYS A 59 3.80 -32.66 23.71
CA LYS A 59 2.89 -33.77 24.01
C LYS A 59 1.54 -33.34 24.56
N ASP A 60 1.51 -32.28 25.36
CA ASP A 60 0.28 -31.73 25.92
C ASP A 60 -0.63 -31.17 24.82
N ILE A 61 -0.07 -30.49 23.81
CA ILE A 61 -0.83 -30.00 22.66
C ILE A 61 -1.34 -31.19 21.83
N GLU A 62 -0.51 -32.18 21.63
CA GLU A 62 -0.88 -33.42 20.90
C GLU A 62 -2.03 -34.15 21.58
N GLU A 63 -1.98 -34.33 22.91
CA GLU A 63 -3.04 -34.96 23.72
C GLU A 63 -4.36 -34.15 23.64
N GLU A 64 -4.31 -32.81 23.67
CA GLU A 64 -5.48 -31.94 23.46
C GLU A 64 -6.07 -32.10 22.05
N ILE A 65 -5.23 -32.20 21.00
CA ILE A 65 -5.68 -32.40 19.63
C ILE A 65 -6.45 -33.72 19.52
N PHE A 66 -5.89 -34.84 20.02
CA PHE A 66 -6.56 -36.14 19.92
C PHE A 66 -7.80 -36.26 20.81
N SER A 67 -7.83 -35.58 21.95
CA SER A 67 -9.03 -35.48 22.77
C SER A 67 -10.17 -34.75 22.02
N ASN A 68 -9.85 -33.72 21.24
CA ASN A 68 -10.83 -33.01 20.42
C ASN A 68 -11.24 -33.79 19.16
N ILE A 69 -10.35 -34.61 18.58
CA ILE A 69 -10.73 -35.55 17.50
C ILE A 69 -11.76 -36.54 18.04
N LYS A 70 -11.55 -37.11 19.24
CA LYS A 70 -12.51 -38.05 19.85
C LYS A 70 -13.87 -37.41 20.11
N LEU A 71 -13.89 -36.16 20.58
CA LEU A 71 -15.15 -35.39 20.72
C LEU A 71 -15.84 -35.19 19.37
N LEU A 72 -15.06 -34.91 18.31
CA LEU A 72 -15.57 -34.72 16.96
C LEU A 72 -16.18 -36.02 16.41
N GLU A 73 -15.54 -37.15 16.63
CA GLU A 73 -16.06 -38.50 16.30
C GLU A 73 -17.40 -38.74 16.96
N GLU A 74 -17.51 -38.51 18.26
CA GLU A 74 -18.75 -38.65 19.03
C GLU A 74 -19.88 -37.74 18.54
N GLN A 75 -19.55 -36.50 18.14
CA GLN A 75 -20.53 -35.52 17.66
C GLN A 75 -21.06 -35.81 16.24
N ILE A 76 -20.26 -36.47 15.42
CA ILE A 76 -20.58 -36.71 13.98
C ILE A 76 -21.03 -38.15 13.75
N GLY A 77 -20.63 -39.08 14.63
CA GLY A 77 -20.91 -40.50 14.48
C GLY A 77 -20.05 -41.16 13.40
N LYS A 78 -18.85 -40.61 13.15
CA LYS A 78 -17.84 -41.15 12.24
C LYS A 78 -16.56 -41.36 13.01
N GLU A 79 -15.70 -42.28 12.58
CA GLU A 79 -14.45 -42.62 13.27
C GLU A 79 -13.25 -42.28 12.41
N PHE A 80 -12.23 -41.65 12.98
CA PHE A 80 -11.02 -41.20 12.30
C PHE A 80 -10.15 -42.41 11.92
N GLY A 81 -10.03 -42.65 10.60
CA GLY A 81 -9.34 -43.83 10.08
C GLY A 81 -10.19 -45.12 9.99
N SER A 82 -11.51 -45.04 10.20
CA SER A 82 -12.42 -46.19 10.13
C SER A 82 -12.48 -46.83 8.73
N ASN A 83 -12.68 -48.14 8.70
CA ASN A 83 -12.84 -48.91 7.50
C ASN A 83 -14.28 -48.90 6.93
N ASP A 84 -15.26 -48.46 7.71
CA ASP A 84 -16.69 -48.48 7.34
C ASP A 84 -17.31 -47.11 7.24
N ASN A 85 -16.96 -46.19 8.12
CA ASN A 85 -17.52 -44.82 8.15
C ASN A 85 -16.44 -43.82 8.57
N PRO A 86 -15.46 -43.52 7.69
CA PRO A 86 -14.32 -42.70 8.04
C PRO A 86 -14.71 -41.26 8.28
N LEU A 87 -14.22 -40.69 9.41
CA LEU A 87 -14.16 -39.25 9.60
C LEU A 87 -13.00 -38.69 8.77
N LEU A 88 -13.29 -37.74 7.90
CA LEU A 88 -12.26 -36.98 7.19
C LEU A 88 -12.32 -35.52 7.65
N VAL A 89 -11.15 -34.90 7.74
CA VAL A 89 -11.04 -33.50 8.18
C VAL A 89 -10.23 -32.66 7.20
N SER A 90 -10.49 -31.36 7.21
CA SER A 90 -9.63 -30.36 6.63
C SER A 90 -8.76 -29.73 7.72
N VAL A 91 -7.53 -29.41 7.39
CA VAL A 91 -6.59 -28.67 8.26
C VAL A 91 -6.24 -27.36 7.58
N ARG A 92 -6.70 -26.25 8.13
CA ARG A 92 -6.65 -24.94 7.51
C ARG A 92 -5.96 -23.91 8.41
N SER A 93 -5.12 -23.07 7.84
CA SER A 93 -4.56 -21.91 8.55
C SER A 93 -5.60 -20.88 8.95
N GLY A 94 -5.36 -20.21 10.07
CA GLY A 94 -6.26 -19.18 10.61
C GLY A 94 -5.51 -18.05 11.30
N ALA A 95 -4.75 -17.22 10.55
CA ALA A 95 -4.06 -16.08 11.13
C ALA A 95 -5.03 -15.00 11.62
N ARG A 96 -4.56 -14.13 12.55
CA ARG A 96 -5.33 -12.97 13.05
C ARG A 96 -5.73 -12.01 11.93
N ALA A 97 -4.83 -11.79 10.96
CA ALA A 97 -5.09 -11.04 9.74
C ALA A 97 -5.31 -11.98 8.56
N SER A 98 -6.16 -11.59 7.61
CA SER A 98 -6.39 -12.38 6.39
C SER A 98 -5.17 -12.32 5.48
N MET A 99 -4.63 -13.47 5.14
CA MET A 99 -3.44 -13.65 4.27
C MET A 99 -3.77 -14.65 3.13
N PRO A 100 -4.58 -14.28 2.13
CA PRO A 100 -5.04 -15.20 1.09
C PRO A 100 -3.90 -15.79 0.28
N GLY A 101 -3.90 -17.12 0.11
CA GLY A 101 -2.88 -17.83 -0.67
C GLY A 101 -1.47 -17.87 -0.06
N MET A 102 -1.27 -17.27 1.13
CA MET A 102 0.06 -17.17 1.74
C MET A 102 0.40 -18.37 2.61
N MET A 103 -0.61 -19.07 3.14
CA MET A 103 -0.47 -20.21 4.04
C MET A 103 -1.23 -21.43 3.51
N ASP A 104 -0.85 -22.59 4.00
CA ASP A 104 -1.25 -23.87 3.43
C ASP A 104 -2.57 -24.40 4.01
N THR A 105 -3.22 -25.27 3.25
CA THR A 105 -4.46 -25.97 3.58
C THR A 105 -4.30 -27.43 3.16
N ILE A 106 -4.79 -28.37 3.97
CA ILE A 106 -4.85 -29.79 3.64
C ILE A 106 -6.30 -30.25 3.75
N LEU A 107 -6.82 -30.87 2.68
CA LEU A 107 -8.16 -31.43 2.61
C LEU A 107 -8.13 -32.96 2.60
N ASN A 108 -9.28 -33.58 2.88
CA ASN A 108 -9.46 -35.03 2.82
C ASN A 108 -8.53 -35.86 3.73
N LEU A 109 -8.02 -35.21 4.79
CA LEU A 109 -7.10 -35.84 5.73
C LEU A 109 -7.82 -36.95 6.51
N GLY A 110 -7.16 -38.11 6.68
CA GLY A 110 -7.71 -39.33 7.26
C GLY A 110 -7.90 -40.47 6.24
N LEU A 111 -7.72 -40.14 4.94
CA LEU A 111 -7.72 -41.16 3.90
C LEU A 111 -6.42 -41.95 3.89
N ASN A 112 -6.57 -43.23 3.76
CA ASN A 112 -5.53 -44.24 3.56
C ASN A 112 -6.07 -45.38 2.69
N ASP A 113 -5.30 -46.46 2.48
CA ASP A 113 -5.67 -47.58 1.63
C ASP A 113 -6.91 -48.34 2.11
N ILE A 114 -7.21 -48.24 3.38
CA ILE A 114 -8.35 -48.93 4.00
C ILE A 114 -9.57 -48.02 4.06
N SER A 115 -9.39 -46.78 4.53
CA SER A 115 -10.49 -45.82 4.71
C SER A 115 -11.08 -45.35 3.40
N VAL A 116 -10.33 -45.39 2.28
CA VAL A 116 -10.88 -45.07 0.92
C VAL A 116 -11.93 -46.12 0.50
N GLU A 117 -11.73 -47.37 0.80
CA GLU A 117 -12.71 -48.44 0.53
C GLU A 117 -13.98 -48.23 1.39
N GLY A 118 -13.79 -47.90 2.68
CA GLY A 118 -14.90 -47.53 3.57
C GLY A 118 -15.71 -46.34 3.04
N LEU A 119 -15.04 -45.31 2.57
CA LEU A 119 -15.68 -44.14 1.97
C LEU A 119 -16.46 -44.50 0.69
N ALA A 120 -15.86 -45.31 -0.19
CA ALA A 120 -16.48 -45.80 -1.41
C ALA A 120 -17.77 -46.58 -1.13
N LYS A 121 -17.71 -47.52 -0.17
CA LYS A 121 -18.85 -48.32 0.26
C LYS A 121 -19.93 -47.50 0.92
N LYS A 122 -19.57 -46.53 1.76
CA LYS A 122 -20.52 -45.66 2.48
C LYS A 122 -21.27 -44.75 1.56
N THR A 123 -20.59 -44.18 0.58
CA THR A 123 -21.19 -43.20 -0.37
C THR A 123 -21.82 -43.89 -1.58
N GLY A 124 -21.52 -45.17 -1.83
CA GLY A 124 -21.90 -45.83 -3.07
C GLY A 124 -21.23 -45.24 -4.33
N ASN A 125 -20.19 -44.40 -4.13
CA ASN A 125 -19.50 -43.67 -5.20
C ASN A 125 -17.97 -43.92 -5.09
N GLU A 126 -17.54 -45.01 -5.72
CA GLU A 126 -16.13 -45.40 -5.71
C GLU A 126 -15.23 -44.37 -6.42
N ARG A 127 -15.76 -43.74 -7.49
CA ARG A 127 -15.05 -42.68 -8.20
C ARG A 127 -14.75 -41.47 -7.30
N PHE A 128 -15.74 -41.01 -6.57
CA PHE A 128 -15.58 -39.93 -5.59
C PHE A 128 -14.53 -40.24 -4.52
N ALA A 129 -14.57 -41.45 -3.98
CA ALA A 129 -13.64 -41.87 -2.92
C ALA A 129 -12.18 -41.85 -3.42
N TYR A 130 -11.92 -42.42 -4.61
CA TYR A 130 -10.57 -42.47 -5.14
C TYR A 130 -10.10 -41.12 -5.71
N ASP A 131 -10.98 -40.27 -6.19
CA ASP A 131 -10.63 -38.88 -6.55
C ASP A 131 -10.23 -38.08 -5.30
N SER A 132 -10.97 -38.23 -4.21
CA SER A 132 -10.62 -37.60 -2.92
C SER A 132 -9.27 -38.12 -2.37
N TYR A 133 -8.99 -39.38 -2.55
CA TYR A 133 -7.72 -39.98 -2.08
C TYR A 133 -6.52 -39.53 -2.92
N ARG A 134 -6.63 -39.48 -4.24
CA ARG A 134 -5.54 -38.95 -5.08
C ARG A 134 -5.25 -37.50 -4.80
N ARG A 135 -6.30 -36.67 -4.58
CA ARG A 135 -6.17 -35.25 -4.20
C ARG A 135 -5.48 -35.11 -2.85
N PHE A 136 -5.83 -35.95 -1.88
CA PHE A 136 -5.19 -35.95 -0.58
C PHE A 136 -3.68 -36.30 -0.67
N ILE A 137 -3.33 -37.36 -1.41
CA ILE A 137 -1.92 -37.75 -1.59
C ILE A 137 -1.12 -36.61 -2.23
N GLN A 138 -1.65 -35.96 -3.28
CA GLN A 138 -1.00 -34.84 -3.94
C GLN A 138 -0.79 -33.67 -2.98
N MET A 139 -1.86 -33.28 -2.28
CA MET A 139 -1.85 -32.11 -1.39
C MET A 139 -0.96 -32.35 -0.17
N TYR A 140 -1.04 -33.52 0.45
CA TYR A 140 -0.20 -33.88 1.58
C TYR A 140 1.28 -33.94 1.20
N SER A 141 1.58 -34.52 0.05
CA SER A 141 2.95 -34.61 -0.46
C SER A 141 3.55 -33.22 -0.73
N ASP A 142 2.78 -32.30 -1.35
CA ASP A 142 3.22 -30.96 -1.66
C ASP A 142 3.38 -30.09 -0.40
N VAL A 143 2.34 -30.05 0.44
CA VAL A 143 2.26 -29.13 1.59
C VAL A 143 3.05 -29.63 2.79
N VAL A 144 2.94 -30.90 3.13
CA VAL A 144 3.54 -31.46 4.36
C VAL A 144 4.97 -31.90 4.13
N MET A 145 5.22 -32.57 2.99
CA MET A 145 6.50 -33.20 2.66
C MET A 145 7.33 -32.41 1.65
N GLU A 146 6.82 -31.26 1.18
CA GLU A 146 7.51 -30.35 0.26
C GLU A 146 7.90 -31.00 -1.10
N VAL A 147 7.15 -31.99 -1.55
CA VAL A 147 7.31 -32.64 -2.86
C VAL A 147 6.52 -31.83 -3.89
N ASN A 148 7.20 -31.18 -4.81
CA ASN A 148 6.61 -30.26 -5.76
C ASN A 148 5.41 -30.87 -6.53
N LYS A 149 4.25 -30.22 -6.46
CA LYS A 149 2.99 -30.66 -7.08
C LYS A 149 3.08 -30.90 -8.58
N SER A 150 4.00 -30.27 -9.28
CA SER A 150 4.20 -30.44 -10.73
C SER A 150 4.51 -31.88 -11.14
N PHE A 151 5.09 -32.68 -10.25
CA PHE A 151 5.32 -34.11 -10.51
C PHE A 151 4.01 -34.89 -10.61
N PHE A 152 3.04 -34.55 -9.80
CA PHE A 152 1.71 -35.17 -9.78
C PHE A 152 0.85 -34.66 -10.94
N GLU A 153 0.84 -33.36 -11.19
CA GLU A 153 0.11 -32.73 -12.31
C GLU A 153 0.55 -33.32 -13.64
N LYS A 154 1.84 -33.52 -13.85
CA LYS A 154 2.37 -34.14 -15.07
C LYS A 154 1.81 -35.56 -15.30
N ILE A 155 1.66 -36.36 -14.23
CA ILE A 155 1.08 -37.70 -14.34
C ILE A 155 -0.40 -37.64 -14.70
N ILE A 156 -1.15 -36.69 -14.13
CA ILE A 156 -2.56 -36.46 -14.50
C ILE A 156 -2.67 -36.09 -15.99
N ASP A 157 -1.83 -35.19 -16.47
CA ASP A 157 -1.81 -34.75 -17.85
C ASP A 157 -1.44 -35.89 -18.81
N GLU A 158 -0.50 -36.76 -18.41
CA GLU A 158 -0.15 -37.97 -19.17
C GLU A 158 -1.37 -38.91 -19.32
N VAL A 159 -2.07 -39.21 -18.22
CA VAL A 159 -3.27 -40.05 -18.23
C VAL A 159 -4.39 -39.44 -19.06
N LYS A 160 -4.65 -38.13 -18.89
CA LYS A 160 -5.65 -37.43 -19.71
C LYS A 160 -5.34 -37.50 -21.19
N LYS A 161 -4.09 -37.31 -21.56
CA LYS A 161 -3.63 -37.39 -22.96
C LYS A 161 -3.75 -38.80 -23.53
N GLU A 162 -3.39 -39.82 -22.75
CA GLU A 162 -3.53 -41.23 -23.12
C GLU A 162 -5.01 -41.61 -23.37
N LYS A 163 -5.92 -41.04 -22.61
CA LYS A 163 -7.37 -41.30 -22.66
C LYS A 163 -8.13 -40.32 -23.56
N ASN A 164 -7.49 -39.29 -24.07
CA ASN A 164 -8.13 -38.26 -24.89
C ASN A 164 -9.29 -37.55 -24.17
N ILE A 165 -9.10 -37.22 -22.87
CA ILE A 165 -10.09 -36.53 -22.05
C ILE A 165 -9.52 -35.15 -21.64
N THR A 166 -10.40 -34.21 -21.25
CA THR A 166 -10.03 -32.85 -20.92
C THR A 166 -10.11 -32.58 -19.41
N TYR A 167 -11.16 -33.05 -18.77
CA TYR A 167 -11.45 -32.73 -17.38
C TYR A 167 -11.18 -33.92 -16.43
N ASP A 168 -10.77 -33.63 -15.20
CA ASP A 168 -10.59 -34.63 -14.14
C ASP A 168 -11.90 -35.41 -13.86
N THR A 169 -13.05 -34.78 -14.08
CA THR A 169 -14.37 -35.39 -13.89
C THR A 169 -14.64 -36.55 -14.87
N GLU A 170 -13.88 -36.66 -15.94
CA GLU A 170 -14.02 -37.72 -16.96
C GLU A 170 -13.16 -38.96 -16.64
N LEU A 171 -12.25 -38.86 -15.60
CA LEU A 171 -11.45 -40.01 -15.17
C LEU A 171 -12.32 -41.11 -14.58
N THR A 172 -12.09 -42.34 -15.00
CA THR A 172 -12.77 -43.52 -14.45
C THR A 172 -12.22 -43.97 -13.08
N VAL A 173 -12.88 -44.88 -12.41
CA VAL A 173 -12.43 -45.46 -11.16
C VAL A 173 -11.06 -46.13 -11.33
N GLU A 174 -10.88 -46.86 -12.43
CA GLU A 174 -9.62 -47.53 -12.74
C GLU A 174 -8.49 -46.54 -12.98
N ASP A 175 -8.76 -45.45 -13.67
CA ASP A 175 -7.77 -44.35 -13.88
C ASP A 175 -7.34 -43.76 -12.55
N LEU A 176 -8.30 -43.47 -11.67
CA LEU A 176 -8.04 -42.88 -10.35
C LEU A 176 -7.25 -43.82 -9.45
N LYS A 177 -7.56 -45.11 -9.47
CA LYS A 177 -6.76 -46.14 -8.74
C LYS A 177 -5.32 -46.23 -9.24
N GLU A 178 -5.14 -46.15 -10.55
CA GLU A 178 -3.79 -46.11 -11.13
C GLU A 178 -3.04 -44.81 -10.76
N LEU A 179 -3.75 -43.66 -10.77
CA LEU A 179 -3.17 -42.38 -10.31
C LEU A 179 -2.73 -42.45 -8.84
N VAL A 180 -3.55 -43.01 -7.95
CA VAL A 180 -3.17 -43.19 -6.53
C VAL A 180 -1.89 -44.01 -6.41
N LYS A 181 -1.77 -45.10 -7.17
CA LYS A 181 -0.58 -45.94 -7.18
C LYS A 181 0.65 -45.19 -7.70
N ARG A 182 0.53 -44.43 -8.79
CA ARG A 182 1.62 -43.66 -9.35
C ARG A 182 2.02 -42.52 -8.41
N PHE A 183 1.08 -41.89 -7.75
CA PHE A 183 1.31 -40.80 -6.80
C PHE A 183 2.09 -41.29 -5.57
N LYS A 184 1.74 -42.43 -5.02
CA LYS A 184 2.51 -43.05 -3.92
C LYS A 184 3.91 -43.42 -4.34
N LYS A 185 4.13 -43.81 -5.58
CA LYS A 185 5.46 -44.07 -6.12
C LYS A 185 6.29 -42.79 -6.24
N VAL A 186 5.65 -41.65 -6.68
CA VAL A 186 6.33 -40.33 -6.70
C VAL A 186 6.73 -39.95 -5.28
N TYR A 187 5.81 -40.07 -4.32
CA TYR A 187 6.08 -39.81 -2.91
C TYR A 187 7.29 -40.62 -2.41
N SER A 188 7.24 -41.93 -2.55
CA SER A 188 8.32 -42.82 -2.08
C SER A 188 9.67 -42.51 -2.72
N ASN A 189 9.68 -42.17 -4.03
CA ASN A 189 10.92 -41.82 -4.72
C ASN A 189 11.57 -40.53 -4.18
N HIS A 190 10.77 -39.54 -3.76
CA HIS A 190 11.26 -38.29 -3.19
C HIS A 190 11.54 -38.39 -1.69
N MET A 191 10.89 -39.31 -1.00
CA MET A 191 11.04 -39.57 0.43
C MET A 191 12.01 -40.73 0.73
N HIS A 192 13.02 -40.94 -0.13
CA HIS A 192 14.09 -41.90 0.04
C HIS A 192 13.62 -43.36 0.30
N GLY A 193 12.45 -43.71 -0.25
CA GLY A 193 11.89 -45.06 -0.11
C GLY A 193 10.84 -45.21 0.98
N GLU A 194 10.52 -44.15 1.72
CA GLU A 194 9.42 -44.16 2.68
C GLU A 194 8.07 -44.29 1.98
N GLU A 195 7.16 -45.02 2.60
CA GLU A 195 5.78 -45.14 2.09
C GLU A 195 4.93 -43.98 2.52
N PHE A 196 3.87 -43.66 1.74
CA PHE A 196 2.90 -42.62 2.09
C PHE A 196 2.23 -42.94 3.44
N PRO A 197 2.16 -42.00 4.42
CA PRO A 197 1.65 -42.24 5.75
C PRO A 197 0.24 -42.83 5.75
N GLN A 198 0.06 -43.96 6.42
CA GLN A 198 -1.23 -44.66 6.51
C GLN A 198 -1.93 -44.44 7.87
N ASP A 199 -1.23 -43.96 8.89
CA ASP A 199 -1.83 -43.59 10.17
C ASP A 199 -2.44 -42.20 10.12
N PRO A 200 -3.78 -42.03 10.26
CA PRO A 200 -4.45 -40.76 10.26
C PRO A 200 -3.95 -39.78 11.35
N LYS A 201 -3.47 -40.29 12.46
CA LYS A 201 -2.92 -39.48 13.56
C LYS A 201 -1.59 -38.85 13.16
N GLU A 202 -0.72 -39.62 12.54
CA GLU A 202 0.55 -39.16 11.99
C GLU A 202 0.29 -38.10 10.90
N GLN A 203 -0.67 -38.38 10.00
CA GLN A 203 -1.10 -37.41 8.98
C GLN A 203 -1.56 -36.09 9.59
N LEU A 204 -2.35 -36.14 10.68
CA LEU A 204 -2.90 -34.94 11.32
C LEU A 204 -1.80 -34.08 11.96
N ILE A 205 -0.90 -34.68 12.72
CA ILE A 205 0.20 -33.93 13.34
C ILE A 205 1.11 -33.34 12.28
N GLY A 206 1.47 -34.11 11.25
CA GLY A 206 2.26 -33.59 10.12
C GLY A 206 1.60 -32.40 9.42
N ALA A 207 0.28 -32.44 9.22
CA ALA A 207 -0.48 -31.36 8.63
C ALA A 207 -0.53 -30.10 9.52
N VAL A 208 -0.73 -30.24 10.82
CA VAL A 208 -0.71 -29.13 11.78
C VAL A 208 0.66 -28.48 11.82
N GLU A 209 1.74 -29.27 11.88
CA GLU A 209 3.11 -28.74 11.81
C GLU A 209 3.40 -28.00 10.49
N ALA A 210 2.91 -28.53 9.36
CA ALA A 210 3.06 -27.88 8.06
C ALA A 210 2.38 -26.50 8.02
N VAL A 211 1.16 -26.39 8.56
CA VAL A 211 0.47 -25.11 8.68
C VAL A 211 1.23 -24.15 9.59
N PHE A 212 1.78 -24.60 10.70
CA PHE A 212 2.64 -23.75 11.54
C PHE A 212 3.90 -23.30 10.82
N ARG A 213 4.57 -24.19 10.06
CA ARG A 213 5.75 -23.84 9.24
C ARG A 213 5.40 -22.79 8.19
N SER A 214 4.20 -22.86 7.59
CA SER A 214 3.78 -21.96 6.53
C SER A 214 3.69 -20.48 6.98
N TRP A 215 3.56 -20.22 8.29
CA TRP A 215 3.63 -18.86 8.85
C TRP A 215 4.93 -18.16 8.48
N ASN A 216 6.05 -18.87 8.47
CA ASN A 216 7.38 -18.34 8.19
C ASN A 216 7.93 -18.76 6.81
N ASN A 217 7.10 -19.18 5.88
CA ASN A 217 7.53 -19.34 4.49
C ASN A 217 7.82 -17.97 3.84
N LYS A 218 8.62 -17.96 2.77
CA LYS A 218 9.07 -16.72 2.12
C LYS A 218 7.90 -15.81 1.67
N ARG A 219 6.86 -16.39 1.07
CA ARG A 219 5.68 -15.64 0.60
C ARG A 219 4.90 -15.02 1.76
N ALA A 220 4.73 -15.72 2.86
CA ALA A 220 4.04 -15.22 4.05
C ALA A 220 4.82 -14.10 4.75
N ILE A 221 6.14 -14.21 4.84
CA ILE A 221 7.02 -13.16 5.39
C ILE A 221 6.92 -11.88 4.54
N VAL A 222 7.03 -12.00 3.22
CA VAL A 222 6.90 -10.84 2.31
C VAL A 222 5.52 -10.20 2.43
N TYR A 223 4.45 -11.01 2.42
CA TYR A 223 3.08 -10.50 2.56
C TYR A 223 2.87 -9.76 3.88
N ARG A 224 3.34 -10.33 5.01
CA ARG A 224 3.23 -9.68 6.32
C ARG A 224 3.92 -8.33 6.33
N ARG A 225 5.14 -8.25 5.81
CA ARG A 225 5.89 -7.00 5.68
C ARG A 225 5.15 -5.95 4.87
N MET A 226 4.55 -6.36 3.74
CA MET A 226 3.80 -5.45 2.87
C MET A 226 2.50 -4.94 3.48
N ASN A 227 1.96 -5.66 4.47
CA ASN A 227 0.66 -5.35 5.09
C ASN A 227 0.79 -4.99 6.58
N ASP A 228 1.98 -4.65 7.05
CA ASP A 228 2.25 -4.24 8.45
C ASP A 228 1.76 -5.28 9.49
N ILE A 229 1.85 -6.60 9.18
CA ILE A 229 1.43 -7.68 10.07
C ILE A 229 2.64 -8.16 10.90
N PRO A 230 2.61 -8.07 12.24
CA PRO A 230 3.69 -8.49 13.11
C PRO A 230 4.04 -9.99 12.96
N GLY A 231 5.33 -10.30 12.91
CA GLY A 231 5.82 -11.68 12.74
C GLY A 231 5.62 -12.58 13.96
N ASP A 232 5.48 -12.01 15.15
CA ASP A 232 5.32 -12.68 16.43
C ASP A 232 3.89 -13.17 16.73
N TRP A 233 2.92 -12.84 15.86
CA TRP A 233 1.52 -13.22 16.09
C TRP A 233 1.25 -14.72 15.96
N GLY A 234 2.00 -15.44 15.13
CA GLY A 234 1.71 -16.83 14.79
C GLY A 234 0.42 -17.02 14.00
N THR A 235 0.08 -18.26 13.69
CA THR A 235 -1.18 -18.66 13.07
C THR A 235 -1.91 -19.68 13.91
N ALA A 236 -3.24 -19.64 13.93
CA ALA A 236 -4.04 -20.75 14.43
C ALA A 236 -4.23 -21.82 13.32
N VAL A 237 -4.64 -23.01 13.71
CA VAL A 237 -5.00 -24.11 12.81
C VAL A 237 -6.43 -24.55 13.10
N ASN A 238 -7.27 -24.58 12.06
CA ASN A 238 -8.65 -25.06 12.16
C ASN A 238 -8.72 -26.46 11.61
N VAL A 239 -9.14 -27.41 12.44
CA VAL A 239 -9.44 -28.79 12.07
C VAL A 239 -10.96 -28.93 12.01
N GLN A 240 -11.48 -29.19 10.81
CA GLN A 240 -12.92 -29.18 10.55
C GLN A 240 -13.34 -30.42 9.77
N SER A 241 -14.46 -31.05 10.14
CA SER A 241 -14.99 -32.17 9.39
C SER A 241 -15.24 -31.81 7.94
N MET A 242 -14.87 -32.70 7.02
CA MET A 242 -15.13 -32.52 5.60
C MET A 242 -16.60 -32.59 5.29
N VAL A 243 -17.03 -31.72 4.38
CA VAL A 243 -18.28 -31.81 3.60
C VAL A 243 -17.91 -31.71 2.12
N PHE A 244 -18.62 -32.39 1.26
CA PHE A 244 -18.17 -32.68 -0.09
C PHE A 244 -19.12 -32.11 -1.15
N GLY A 245 -18.63 -31.12 -1.89
CA GLY A 245 -19.33 -30.55 -3.04
C GLY A 245 -19.21 -31.36 -4.34
N ASN A 246 -18.43 -32.46 -4.33
CA ASN A 246 -18.15 -33.30 -5.49
C ASN A 246 -18.76 -34.71 -5.39
N MET A 247 -19.90 -34.85 -4.70
CA MET A 247 -20.62 -36.13 -4.57
C MET A 247 -21.63 -36.37 -5.68
N GLY A 248 -21.85 -35.45 -6.58
CA GLY A 248 -22.78 -35.58 -7.69
C GLY A 248 -23.49 -34.26 -8.02
N GLU A 249 -24.55 -34.34 -8.87
CA GLU A 249 -25.24 -33.16 -9.41
C GLU A 249 -26.08 -32.38 -8.36
N ASN A 250 -26.36 -32.96 -7.21
CA ASN A 250 -27.01 -32.29 -6.08
C ASN A 250 -26.01 -31.78 -5.04
N SER A 251 -24.76 -31.69 -5.42
CA SER A 251 -23.66 -31.20 -4.58
C SER A 251 -22.88 -30.13 -5.32
N GLY A 252 -22.31 -29.20 -4.60
CA GLY A 252 -21.57 -28.10 -5.19
C GLY A 252 -20.82 -27.28 -4.14
N THR A 253 -20.03 -26.31 -4.58
CA THR A 253 -19.30 -25.40 -3.72
C THR A 253 -19.22 -24.02 -4.35
N GLY A 254 -19.06 -23.00 -3.54
CA GLY A 254 -18.99 -21.65 -4.06
C GLY A 254 -18.45 -20.63 -3.06
N VAL A 255 -18.26 -19.43 -3.58
CA VAL A 255 -17.84 -18.24 -2.84
C VAL A 255 -18.79 -17.09 -3.16
N ALA A 256 -19.26 -16.39 -2.18
CA ALA A 256 -20.15 -15.27 -2.39
C ALA A 256 -19.97 -14.16 -1.35
N PHE A 257 -20.32 -12.95 -1.77
CA PHE A 257 -20.30 -11.73 -1.00
C PHE A 257 -21.72 -11.22 -0.80
N THR A 258 -21.99 -10.60 0.34
CA THR A 258 -23.30 -9.97 0.62
C THR A 258 -23.52 -8.68 -0.16
N ARG A 259 -22.44 -8.09 -0.67
CA ARG A 259 -22.44 -6.91 -1.56
C ARG A 259 -21.36 -7.08 -2.62
N ASP A 260 -21.51 -6.42 -3.76
CA ASP A 260 -20.51 -6.42 -4.82
C ASP A 260 -19.18 -5.84 -4.29
N PRO A 261 -18.06 -6.60 -4.26
CA PRO A 261 -16.78 -6.16 -3.73
C PRO A 261 -16.09 -5.08 -4.57
N ALA A 262 -16.51 -4.92 -5.84
CA ALA A 262 -15.95 -3.91 -6.72
C ALA A 262 -16.69 -2.57 -6.62
N THR A 263 -18.01 -2.59 -6.54
CA THR A 263 -18.86 -1.40 -6.61
C THR A 263 -19.52 -1.02 -5.27
N GLY A 264 -19.63 -1.95 -4.34
CA GLY A 264 -20.34 -1.79 -3.07
C GLY A 264 -21.85 -1.93 -3.16
N LYS A 265 -22.40 -2.22 -4.35
CA LYS A 265 -23.84 -2.38 -4.55
C LYS A 265 -24.39 -3.53 -3.69
N LYS A 266 -25.48 -3.27 -2.99
CA LYS A 266 -26.17 -4.28 -2.18
C LYS A 266 -26.78 -5.37 -3.02
N GLY A 267 -26.57 -6.62 -2.60
CA GLY A 267 -27.07 -7.84 -3.26
C GLY A 267 -25.97 -8.90 -3.31
N ILE A 268 -26.40 -10.15 -3.30
CA ILE A 268 -25.44 -11.28 -3.35
C ILE A 268 -24.67 -11.25 -4.66
N TYR A 269 -23.35 -11.32 -4.54
CA TYR A 269 -22.41 -11.40 -5.63
C TYR A 269 -21.50 -12.60 -5.42
N GLY A 270 -21.41 -13.52 -6.35
CA GLY A 270 -20.59 -14.71 -6.19
C GLY A 270 -20.75 -15.73 -7.28
N GLU A 271 -20.03 -16.83 -7.12
CA GLU A 271 -19.89 -17.90 -8.10
C GLU A 271 -19.94 -19.27 -7.41
N TYR A 272 -20.41 -20.28 -8.12
CA TYR A 272 -20.44 -21.64 -7.64
C TYR A 272 -20.17 -22.64 -8.77
N LEU A 273 -19.79 -23.86 -8.37
CA LEU A 273 -19.64 -25.02 -9.27
C LEU A 273 -20.41 -26.19 -8.71
N ILE A 274 -21.19 -26.87 -9.56
CA ILE A 274 -21.81 -28.15 -9.28
C ILE A 274 -20.74 -29.25 -9.39
N ASN A 275 -20.85 -30.28 -8.55
CA ASN A 275 -19.95 -31.44 -8.51
C ASN A 275 -18.46 -31.01 -8.50
N ALA A 276 -18.08 -30.20 -7.50
CA ALA A 276 -16.74 -29.63 -7.36
C ALA A 276 -16.30 -29.50 -5.89
N GLN A 277 -15.00 -29.52 -5.64
CA GLN A 277 -14.42 -29.10 -4.35
C GLN A 277 -14.02 -27.61 -4.39
N GLY A 278 -13.81 -26.98 -3.21
CA GLY A 278 -13.53 -25.55 -3.10
C GLY A 278 -12.32 -25.09 -3.92
N GLU A 279 -11.30 -25.93 -4.06
CA GLU A 279 -10.11 -25.63 -4.87
C GLU A 279 -10.42 -25.52 -6.37
N ASP A 280 -11.44 -26.24 -6.88
CA ASP A 280 -11.82 -26.22 -8.29
C ASP A 280 -12.42 -24.87 -8.73
N VAL A 281 -13.07 -24.15 -7.80
CA VAL A 281 -13.61 -22.78 -8.04
C VAL A 281 -12.48 -21.77 -8.27
N VAL A 282 -11.37 -21.93 -7.53
CA VAL A 282 -10.24 -20.99 -7.58
C VAL A 282 -9.24 -21.36 -8.68
N ALA A 283 -9.14 -22.66 -9.03
CA ALA A 283 -8.16 -23.14 -10.00
C ALA A 283 -8.46 -22.74 -11.46
N GLY A 284 -9.68 -22.28 -11.76
CA GLY A 284 -10.06 -21.82 -13.10
C GLY A 284 -10.11 -22.91 -14.17
N VAL A 285 -10.09 -24.18 -13.77
CA VAL A 285 -10.16 -25.35 -14.71
C VAL A 285 -11.55 -25.45 -15.33
N ARG A 286 -12.56 -25.10 -14.57
CA ARG A 286 -13.97 -25.04 -15.02
C ARG A 286 -14.47 -23.61 -14.83
N THR A 287 -15.31 -23.12 -15.73
CA THR A 287 -15.94 -21.80 -15.59
C THR A 287 -17.04 -21.88 -14.54
N PRO A 288 -16.95 -21.11 -13.42
CA PRO A 288 -18.02 -21.08 -12.43
C PRO A 288 -19.27 -20.39 -12.97
N GLU A 289 -20.42 -20.77 -12.42
CA GLU A 289 -21.71 -20.16 -12.68
C GLU A 289 -22.00 -19.04 -11.69
N PRO A 290 -22.70 -17.96 -12.10
CA PRO A 290 -23.12 -16.91 -11.18
C PRO A 290 -24.02 -17.48 -10.08
N ILE A 291 -23.82 -17.03 -8.83
CA ILE A 291 -24.58 -17.50 -7.66
C ILE A 291 -26.09 -17.38 -7.84
N THR A 292 -26.57 -16.43 -8.63
CA THR A 292 -27.99 -16.24 -8.92
C THR A 292 -28.63 -17.43 -9.66
N LYS A 293 -27.83 -18.18 -10.44
CA LYS A 293 -28.31 -19.38 -11.13
C LYS A 293 -28.57 -20.53 -10.16
N LEU A 294 -27.97 -20.54 -8.98
CA LEU A 294 -28.26 -21.51 -7.93
C LEU A 294 -29.74 -21.51 -7.51
N GLN A 295 -30.45 -20.40 -7.73
CA GLN A 295 -31.87 -20.29 -7.50
C GLN A 295 -32.67 -21.24 -8.39
N GLU A 296 -32.18 -21.50 -9.62
CA GLU A 296 -32.79 -22.43 -10.56
C GLU A 296 -32.35 -23.86 -10.27
N ASP A 297 -31.07 -24.07 -10.02
CA ASP A 297 -30.47 -25.40 -9.86
C ASP A 297 -30.80 -26.03 -8.49
N MET A 298 -30.76 -25.26 -7.40
CA MET A 298 -31.01 -25.72 -6.01
C MET A 298 -31.74 -24.64 -5.19
N PRO A 299 -33.03 -24.40 -5.46
CA PRO A 299 -33.76 -23.26 -4.90
C PRO A 299 -33.83 -23.23 -3.35
N GLU A 300 -33.92 -24.39 -2.71
CA GLU A 300 -33.96 -24.47 -1.24
C GLU A 300 -32.62 -24.04 -0.65
N CYS A 301 -31.50 -24.53 -1.18
CA CYS A 301 -30.16 -24.12 -0.74
C CYS A 301 -29.91 -22.62 -1.01
N TYR A 302 -30.34 -22.11 -2.15
CA TYR A 302 -30.22 -20.69 -2.45
C TYR A 302 -30.97 -19.82 -1.47
N ASN A 303 -32.24 -20.13 -1.16
CA ASN A 303 -33.03 -19.37 -0.20
C ASN A 303 -32.46 -19.43 1.21
N GLU A 304 -31.98 -20.59 1.65
CA GLU A 304 -31.28 -20.74 2.94
C GLU A 304 -30.00 -19.89 2.95
N PHE A 305 -29.21 -19.92 1.86
CA PHE A 305 -27.98 -19.14 1.73
C PHE A 305 -28.26 -17.63 1.83
N ILE A 306 -29.28 -17.11 1.12
CA ILE A 306 -29.68 -15.70 1.19
C ILE A 306 -30.02 -15.29 2.62
N HIS A 307 -30.79 -16.13 3.33
CA HIS A 307 -31.18 -15.86 4.71
C HIS A 307 -29.95 -15.81 5.65
N ILE A 308 -29.02 -16.75 5.48
CA ILE A 308 -27.76 -16.78 6.26
C ILE A 308 -26.91 -15.56 5.95
N ALA A 309 -26.78 -15.18 4.67
CA ALA A 309 -25.99 -14.03 4.25
C ALA A 309 -26.50 -12.73 4.85
N ASP A 310 -27.82 -12.50 4.85
CA ASP A 310 -28.45 -11.33 5.45
C ASP A 310 -28.27 -11.32 7.00
N SER A 311 -28.39 -12.48 7.63
CA SER A 311 -28.13 -12.64 9.06
C SER A 311 -26.69 -12.32 9.44
N LEU A 312 -25.71 -12.81 8.68
CA LEU A 312 -24.29 -12.56 8.92
C LEU A 312 -23.92 -11.09 8.70
N GLU A 313 -24.40 -10.46 7.61
CA GLU A 313 -24.15 -9.03 7.39
C GLU A 313 -24.68 -8.18 8.53
N LYS A 314 -25.90 -8.46 9.02
CA LYS A 314 -26.49 -7.77 10.17
C LYS A 314 -25.72 -8.03 11.47
N HIS A 315 -25.29 -9.26 11.70
CA HIS A 315 -24.56 -9.65 12.92
C HIS A 315 -23.18 -9.00 13.01
N TYR A 316 -22.41 -9.07 11.90
CA TYR A 316 -21.08 -8.46 11.83
C TYR A 316 -21.13 -6.96 11.50
N ARG A 317 -22.31 -6.48 11.08
CA ARG A 317 -22.56 -5.08 10.72
C ARG A 317 -21.61 -4.60 9.60
N ASP A 318 -21.23 -5.51 8.72
CA ASP A 318 -20.32 -5.28 7.60
C ASP A 318 -20.54 -6.31 6.49
N MET A 319 -20.19 -5.95 5.26
CA MET A 319 -20.17 -6.86 4.12
C MET A 319 -19.39 -8.13 4.45
N GLN A 320 -19.96 -9.29 4.14
CA GLN A 320 -19.38 -10.59 4.36
C GLN A 320 -18.94 -11.24 3.06
N ASP A 321 -17.80 -11.94 3.13
CA ASP A 321 -17.25 -12.87 2.16
C ASP A 321 -17.41 -14.27 2.75
N MET A 322 -18.13 -15.15 2.06
CA MET A 322 -18.56 -16.46 2.56
C MET A 322 -18.12 -17.56 1.59
N GLU A 323 -17.59 -18.63 2.15
CA GLU A 323 -17.33 -19.88 1.45
C GLU A 323 -18.40 -20.90 1.89
N PHE A 324 -19.03 -21.58 0.92
CA PHE A 324 -20.06 -22.56 1.20
C PHE A 324 -19.88 -23.85 0.39
N THR A 325 -20.45 -24.93 0.88
CA THR A 325 -20.55 -26.21 0.18
C THR A 325 -21.94 -26.79 0.34
N ILE A 326 -22.47 -27.35 -0.72
CA ILE A 326 -23.73 -28.10 -0.72
C ILE A 326 -23.36 -29.57 -0.85
N GLU A 327 -23.70 -30.39 0.12
CA GLU A 327 -23.51 -31.83 0.11
C GLU A 327 -24.88 -32.49 0.06
N GLU A 328 -25.18 -33.17 -1.03
CA GLU A 328 -26.44 -33.88 -1.24
C GLU A 328 -27.70 -33.01 -0.93
N GLY A 329 -27.71 -31.79 -1.43
CA GLY A 329 -28.81 -30.83 -1.25
C GLY A 329 -28.85 -30.17 0.12
N LYS A 330 -27.84 -30.34 0.96
CA LYS A 330 -27.73 -29.68 2.26
C LYS A 330 -26.62 -28.65 2.28
N LEU A 331 -26.97 -27.40 2.63
CA LEU A 331 -26.04 -26.28 2.67
C LEU A 331 -25.18 -26.32 3.93
N TYR A 332 -23.89 -25.98 3.78
CA TYR A 332 -22.94 -25.74 4.85
C TYR A 332 -22.14 -24.48 4.57
N ILE A 333 -21.92 -23.67 5.58
CA ILE A 333 -21.02 -22.50 5.52
C ILE A 333 -19.67 -22.92 6.07
N LEU A 334 -18.62 -22.80 5.25
CA LEU A 334 -17.27 -23.22 5.62
C LEU A 334 -16.47 -22.09 6.28
N GLN A 335 -16.76 -20.85 5.93
CA GLN A 335 -16.05 -19.66 6.39
C GLN A 335 -16.90 -18.43 6.15
N THR A 336 -16.77 -17.45 7.05
CA THR A 336 -17.15 -16.06 6.80
C THR A 336 -16.02 -15.12 7.24
N ARG A 337 -15.92 -13.98 6.58
CA ARG A 337 -15.01 -12.89 6.95
C ARG A 337 -15.55 -11.56 6.41
N ASN A 338 -15.07 -10.45 6.97
CA ASN A 338 -15.34 -9.15 6.35
C ASN A 338 -14.75 -9.14 4.94
N GLY A 339 -15.58 -8.84 3.97
CA GLY A 339 -15.22 -8.92 2.55
C GLY A 339 -14.12 -7.94 2.19
N LYS A 340 -13.07 -8.44 1.51
CA LYS A 340 -12.11 -7.58 0.82
C LYS A 340 -12.84 -6.85 -0.31
N ARG A 341 -12.56 -5.57 -0.45
CA ARG A 341 -13.27 -4.69 -1.37
C ARG A 341 -12.37 -3.59 -1.90
N THR A 342 -12.73 -3.02 -3.03
CA THR A 342 -12.07 -1.83 -3.57
C THR A 342 -12.31 -0.62 -2.68
N ALA A 343 -11.50 0.42 -2.83
CA ALA A 343 -11.70 1.68 -2.11
C ALA A 343 -13.08 2.30 -2.44
N LYS A 344 -13.51 2.24 -3.70
CA LYS A 344 -14.83 2.70 -4.15
C LYS A 344 -15.96 1.96 -3.41
N ALA A 345 -15.88 0.63 -3.37
CA ALA A 345 -16.84 -0.19 -2.64
C ALA A 345 -16.82 0.06 -1.13
N ALA A 346 -15.64 0.24 -0.53
CA ALA A 346 -15.51 0.52 0.91
C ALA A 346 -16.23 1.80 1.31
N ILE A 347 -16.08 2.85 0.54
CA ILE A 347 -16.77 4.14 0.75
C ILE A 347 -18.28 3.99 0.59
N LYS A 348 -18.72 3.36 -0.52
CA LYS A 348 -20.15 3.13 -0.78
C LYS A 348 -20.79 2.31 0.34
N ILE A 349 -20.18 1.21 0.75
CA ILE A 349 -20.67 0.33 1.81
C ILE A 349 -20.73 1.07 3.14
N ALA A 350 -19.70 1.87 3.47
CA ALA A 350 -19.68 2.66 4.70
C ALA A 350 -20.86 3.65 4.75
N CYS A 351 -21.12 4.36 3.65
CA CYS A 351 -22.26 5.28 3.54
C CYS A 351 -23.61 4.55 3.65
N ASP A 352 -23.78 3.43 2.93
CA ASP A 352 -25.01 2.65 2.98
C ASP A 352 -25.29 2.09 4.37
N LEU A 353 -24.26 1.58 5.07
CA LEU A 353 -24.42 1.06 6.44
C LEU A 353 -24.76 2.14 7.46
N ILE A 354 -24.32 3.40 7.26
CA ILE A 354 -24.80 4.55 8.04
C ILE A 354 -26.28 4.78 7.77
N ASP A 355 -26.69 4.82 6.50
CA ASP A 355 -28.07 5.08 6.09
C ASP A 355 -29.03 3.97 6.55
N GLU A 356 -28.54 2.74 6.58
CA GLU A 356 -29.24 1.56 7.11
C GLU A 356 -29.26 1.52 8.66
N ASN A 357 -28.67 2.51 9.35
CA ASN A 357 -28.52 2.58 10.81
C ASN A 357 -27.81 1.35 11.41
N MET A 358 -26.97 0.69 10.64
CA MET A 358 -26.17 -0.46 11.08
C MET A 358 -24.90 -0.04 11.82
N ILE A 359 -24.31 1.10 11.44
CA ILE A 359 -23.07 1.63 12.03
C ILE A 359 -23.19 3.14 12.26
N THR A 360 -22.36 3.65 13.16
CA THR A 360 -22.20 5.08 13.38
C THR A 360 -21.24 5.71 12.38
N GLU A 361 -21.26 7.03 12.23
CA GLU A 361 -20.29 7.78 11.42
C GLU A 361 -18.84 7.49 11.83
N LYS A 362 -18.57 7.40 13.14
CA LYS A 362 -17.24 7.08 13.66
C LYS A 362 -16.78 5.67 13.26
N GLU A 363 -17.67 4.67 13.40
CA GLU A 363 -17.37 3.30 12.97
C GLU A 363 -17.12 3.23 11.47
N ALA A 364 -17.88 3.97 10.67
CA ALA A 364 -17.68 4.04 9.22
C ALA A 364 -16.29 4.57 8.85
N LEU A 365 -15.87 5.69 9.47
CA LEU A 365 -14.54 6.24 9.25
C LEU A 365 -13.42 5.27 9.64
N LEU A 366 -13.56 4.55 10.75
CA LEU A 366 -12.57 3.57 11.21
C LEU A 366 -12.47 2.32 10.33
N ARG A 367 -13.48 2.00 9.53
CA ARG A 367 -13.51 0.81 8.65
C ARG A 367 -12.85 1.03 7.30
N ILE A 368 -12.66 2.28 6.87
CA ILE A 368 -12.05 2.62 5.60
C ILE A 368 -10.54 2.65 5.80
N ASP A 369 -9.80 1.89 5.00
CA ASP A 369 -8.35 2.00 4.97
C ASP A 369 -7.96 3.31 4.30
N ALA A 370 -7.34 4.22 5.05
CA ALA A 370 -6.95 5.53 4.55
C ALA A 370 -5.96 5.43 3.36
N LYS A 371 -5.05 4.45 3.35
CA LYS A 371 -4.11 4.25 2.24
C LYS A 371 -4.82 3.89 0.93
N SER A 372 -5.96 3.19 1.02
CA SER A 372 -6.71 2.78 -0.16
C SER A 372 -7.35 3.95 -0.93
N LEU A 373 -7.54 5.10 -0.27
CA LEU A 373 -8.09 6.30 -0.92
C LEU A 373 -7.21 6.81 -2.06
N ASP A 374 -5.92 6.49 -2.05
CA ASP A 374 -5.00 6.86 -3.13
C ASP A 374 -5.52 6.40 -4.51
N GLN A 375 -6.14 5.23 -4.57
CA GLN A 375 -6.75 4.69 -5.79
C GLN A 375 -7.88 5.55 -6.36
N LEU A 376 -8.55 6.34 -5.53
CA LEU A 376 -9.69 7.17 -5.91
C LEU A 376 -9.30 8.60 -6.33
N LEU A 377 -8.03 8.96 -6.16
CA LEU A 377 -7.51 10.29 -6.43
C LEU A 377 -6.86 10.42 -7.80
N HIS A 378 -6.79 9.30 -8.51
CA HIS A 378 -6.24 9.19 -9.85
C HIS A 378 -7.30 8.80 -10.87
N PRO A 379 -7.13 9.10 -12.16
CA PRO A 379 -8.04 8.63 -13.20
C PRO A 379 -8.25 7.11 -13.13
N THR A 380 -9.44 6.65 -13.42
CA THR A 380 -9.79 5.23 -13.53
C THR A 380 -10.33 4.92 -14.93
N PHE A 381 -10.33 3.66 -15.31
CA PHE A 381 -11.03 3.26 -16.53
C PHE A 381 -12.54 3.29 -16.31
N ASN A 382 -13.28 3.63 -17.37
CA ASN A 382 -14.73 3.44 -17.41
C ASN A 382 -15.04 1.95 -17.33
N ASP A 383 -15.93 1.53 -16.43
CA ASP A 383 -16.24 0.14 -16.13
C ASP A 383 -16.78 -0.65 -17.35
N GLU A 384 -17.55 0.01 -18.24
CA GLU A 384 -18.09 -0.62 -19.45
C GLU A 384 -17.01 -0.78 -20.51
N ALA A 385 -16.19 0.25 -20.73
CA ALA A 385 -15.08 0.20 -21.68
C ALA A 385 -13.99 -0.81 -21.26
N LEU A 386 -13.79 -1.00 -19.96
CA LEU A 386 -12.82 -1.95 -19.44
C LEU A 386 -13.25 -3.41 -19.70
N LYS A 387 -14.54 -3.72 -19.66
CA LYS A 387 -15.06 -5.07 -19.95
C LYS A 387 -14.80 -5.52 -21.40
N GLU A 388 -14.72 -4.57 -22.32
CA GLU A 388 -14.40 -4.82 -23.73
C GLU A 388 -12.89 -4.79 -24.00
N GLY A 389 -12.08 -4.42 -23.01
CA GLY A 389 -10.63 -4.31 -23.07
C GLY A 389 -9.94 -5.66 -23.24
N ILE A 390 -8.96 -5.73 -24.13
CA ILE A 390 -8.12 -6.92 -24.34
C ILE A 390 -6.89 -6.78 -23.46
N GLU A 391 -6.84 -7.56 -22.37
CA GLU A 391 -5.65 -7.66 -21.51
C GLU A 391 -4.51 -8.35 -22.27
N ILE A 392 -3.32 -7.75 -22.28
CA ILE A 392 -2.15 -8.24 -22.99
C ILE A 392 -0.98 -8.58 -22.06
N GLY A 393 -1.08 -8.20 -20.79
CA GLY A 393 -0.05 -8.51 -19.78
C GLY A 393 -0.33 -7.86 -18.44
N GLU A 394 0.45 -8.27 -17.44
CA GLU A 394 0.40 -7.76 -16.09
C GLU A 394 1.82 -7.60 -15.56
N ALA A 395 2.06 -6.52 -14.81
CA ALA A 395 3.33 -6.24 -14.17
C ALA A 395 3.13 -5.52 -12.81
N LEU A 396 4.15 -4.93 -12.24
CA LEU A 396 4.07 -4.33 -10.92
C LEU A 396 3.28 -3.01 -10.95
N PRO A 397 2.20 -2.87 -10.16
CA PRO A 397 1.53 -1.60 -9.95
C PRO A 397 2.45 -0.66 -9.15
N ALA A 398 3.06 0.30 -9.84
CA ALA A 398 4.11 1.14 -9.29
C ALA A 398 3.62 2.53 -8.87
N SER A 399 2.68 3.11 -9.60
CA SER A 399 1.99 4.35 -9.24
C SER A 399 0.53 4.27 -9.70
N PRO A 400 -0.43 4.63 -8.84
CA PRO A 400 -1.85 4.41 -9.09
C PRO A 400 -2.39 5.24 -10.27
N GLY A 401 -3.59 4.85 -10.75
CA GLY A 401 -4.32 5.50 -11.82
C GLY A 401 -4.43 4.66 -13.08
N ALA A 402 -5.24 5.13 -14.02
CA ALA A 402 -5.40 4.57 -15.35
C ALA A 402 -4.88 5.55 -16.39
N ALA A 403 -4.14 5.06 -17.36
CA ALA A 403 -3.64 5.87 -18.46
C ALA A 403 -3.85 5.16 -19.79
N ALA A 404 -4.31 5.90 -20.79
CA ALA A 404 -4.44 5.45 -22.15
C ALA A 404 -3.79 6.48 -23.08
N GLY A 405 -2.98 6.03 -24.02
CA GLY A 405 -2.29 6.95 -24.93
C GLY A 405 -1.46 6.23 -25.99
N LYS A 406 -0.89 7.04 -26.87
CA LYS A 406 0.03 6.58 -27.92
C LYS A 406 1.37 6.18 -27.31
N VAL A 407 1.90 5.08 -27.73
CA VAL A 407 3.23 4.60 -27.33
C VAL A 407 4.31 5.54 -27.84
N VAL A 408 5.20 5.96 -26.95
CA VAL A 408 6.44 6.68 -27.27
C VAL A 408 7.61 6.03 -26.53
N PHE A 409 8.81 6.05 -27.15
CA PHE A 409 9.96 5.31 -26.62
C PHE A 409 11.07 6.18 -26.06
N THR A 410 11.00 7.51 -26.26
CA THR A 410 12.00 8.43 -25.73
C THR A 410 11.35 9.58 -24.97
N ALA A 411 12.07 10.13 -23.99
CA ALA A 411 11.64 11.31 -23.25
C ALA A 411 11.41 12.52 -24.17
N LEU A 412 12.24 12.64 -25.22
CA LEU A 412 12.12 13.71 -26.20
C LEU A 412 10.83 13.60 -27.03
N ASP A 413 10.46 12.38 -27.46
CA ASP A 413 9.21 12.15 -28.20
C ASP A 413 8.00 12.39 -27.28
N ALA A 414 8.09 11.95 -26.03
CA ALA A 414 7.05 12.22 -25.03
C ALA A 414 6.87 13.72 -24.78
N LYS A 415 7.94 14.49 -24.62
CA LYS A 415 7.92 15.94 -24.45
C LYS A 415 7.32 16.63 -25.68
N LYS A 416 7.70 16.20 -26.87
CA LYS A 416 7.24 16.80 -28.13
C LYS A 416 5.75 16.52 -28.42
N GLN A 417 5.31 15.29 -28.22
CA GLN A 417 3.94 14.86 -28.55
C GLN A 417 2.98 15.07 -27.36
N GLY A 418 3.45 14.92 -26.14
CA GLY A 418 2.66 14.91 -24.92
C GLY A 418 2.24 16.29 -24.43
N LYS A 419 1.97 16.34 -23.12
CA LYS A 419 1.50 17.53 -22.42
C LYS A 419 2.58 18.62 -22.42
N GLY A 420 2.22 19.81 -22.87
CA GLY A 420 3.16 20.93 -23.07
C GLY A 420 3.79 21.00 -24.47
N GLY A 421 3.65 19.93 -25.27
CA GLY A 421 4.02 19.87 -26.68
C GLY A 421 2.78 19.94 -27.58
N GLN A 422 2.51 18.87 -28.33
CA GLN A 422 1.34 18.76 -29.22
C GLN A 422 0.02 18.49 -28.46
N GLY A 423 0.07 18.20 -27.15
CA GLY A 423 -1.08 17.95 -26.33
C GLY A 423 -1.74 16.57 -26.52
N GLU A 424 -1.04 15.64 -27.15
CA GLU A 424 -1.51 14.27 -27.32
C GLU A 424 -1.40 13.47 -26.02
N ARG A 425 -2.26 12.46 -25.87
CA ARG A 425 -2.13 11.49 -24.78
C ARG A 425 -1.05 10.47 -25.17
N VAL A 426 0.03 10.41 -24.41
CA VAL A 426 1.14 9.50 -24.67
C VAL A 426 1.44 8.62 -23.45
N VAL A 427 1.87 7.38 -23.70
CA VAL A 427 2.42 6.46 -22.71
C VAL A 427 3.88 6.24 -23.03
N LEU A 428 4.76 6.61 -22.10
CA LEU A 428 6.19 6.42 -22.24
C LEU A 428 6.55 4.96 -21.93
N VAL A 429 7.10 4.26 -22.91
CA VAL A 429 7.50 2.85 -22.79
C VAL A 429 9.01 2.75 -22.87
N ARG A 430 9.63 2.30 -21.76
CA ARG A 430 11.10 2.19 -21.65
C ARG A 430 11.49 0.81 -21.15
N LEU A 431 12.74 0.41 -21.41
CA LEU A 431 13.32 -0.74 -20.70
C LEU A 431 13.48 -0.41 -19.21
N GLU A 432 14.02 0.77 -18.92
CA GLU A 432 14.10 1.41 -17.60
C GLU A 432 14.17 2.93 -17.77
N THR A 433 13.79 3.72 -16.77
CA THR A 433 13.91 5.17 -16.82
C THR A 433 15.12 5.66 -16.04
N THR A 434 15.68 6.77 -16.48
CA THR A 434 16.81 7.47 -15.86
C THR A 434 16.41 8.90 -15.48
N PRO A 435 17.21 9.64 -14.70
CA PRO A 435 16.91 11.04 -14.36
C PRO A 435 16.69 11.94 -15.57
N GLU A 436 17.33 11.65 -16.70
CA GLU A 436 17.17 12.39 -17.95
C GLU A 436 15.77 12.23 -18.58
N ASP A 437 15.04 11.20 -18.19
CA ASP A 437 13.69 10.94 -18.69
C ASP A 437 12.58 11.78 -17.99
N ILE A 438 12.90 12.55 -16.95
CA ILE A 438 11.91 13.29 -16.12
C ILE A 438 10.98 14.16 -16.94
N GLU A 439 11.49 14.89 -17.90
CA GLU A 439 10.65 15.77 -18.75
C GLU A 439 9.66 14.97 -19.60
N GLY A 440 10.11 13.85 -20.15
CA GLY A 440 9.24 12.93 -20.89
C GLY A 440 8.20 12.25 -20.00
N MET A 441 8.60 11.86 -18.79
CA MET A 441 7.70 11.29 -17.80
C MET A 441 6.60 12.29 -17.40
N THR A 442 6.96 13.58 -17.22
CA THR A 442 6.03 14.67 -16.88
C THR A 442 5.03 14.95 -18.01
N ALA A 443 5.47 14.81 -19.24
CA ALA A 443 4.64 15.01 -20.43
C ALA A 443 3.70 13.84 -20.73
N SER A 444 3.93 12.69 -20.13
CA SER A 444 3.19 11.44 -20.38
C SER A 444 1.95 11.29 -19.48
N GLN A 445 0.92 10.60 -19.97
CA GLN A 445 -0.24 10.18 -19.18
C GLN A 445 0.10 8.96 -18.30
N GLY A 446 1.00 8.10 -18.77
CA GLY A 446 1.42 6.91 -18.10
C GLY A 446 2.80 6.46 -18.50
N ILE A 447 3.41 5.60 -17.65
CA ILE A 447 4.76 5.08 -17.80
C ILE A 447 4.71 3.55 -17.69
N LEU A 448 5.30 2.87 -18.68
CA LEU A 448 5.45 1.40 -18.69
C LEU A 448 6.93 1.06 -18.81
N THR A 449 7.45 0.26 -17.87
CA THR A 449 8.86 -0.18 -17.97
C THR A 449 9.00 -1.70 -17.99
N GLY A 450 9.98 -2.18 -18.74
CA GLY A 450 10.34 -3.60 -18.80
C GLY A 450 11.10 -4.09 -17.57
N ARG A 451 11.83 -3.18 -16.91
CA ARG A 451 12.61 -3.44 -15.69
C ARG A 451 12.24 -2.46 -14.58
N GLY A 452 12.58 -2.84 -13.36
CA GLY A 452 12.39 -1.99 -12.19
C GLY A 452 11.35 -2.52 -11.22
N GLY A 453 11.55 -2.20 -9.93
CA GLY A 453 10.67 -2.53 -8.82
C GLY A 453 9.93 -1.30 -8.30
N ARG A 454 9.29 -1.42 -7.14
CA ARG A 454 8.57 -0.31 -6.45
C ARG A 454 9.47 0.85 -6.02
N THR A 455 10.76 0.63 -5.93
CA THR A 455 11.79 1.61 -5.57
C THR A 455 12.61 2.08 -6.77
N SER A 456 12.28 1.64 -8.00
CA SER A 456 12.94 2.09 -9.22
C SER A 456 12.68 3.58 -9.47
N HIS A 457 13.57 4.21 -10.24
CA HIS A 457 13.42 5.61 -10.64
C HIS A 457 12.03 5.89 -11.24
N ALA A 458 11.56 5.06 -12.18
CA ALA A 458 10.22 5.17 -12.77
C ALA A 458 9.12 5.22 -11.70
N ALA A 459 9.15 4.30 -10.74
CA ALA A 459 8.13 4.17 -9.71
C ALA A 459 8.12 5.34 -8.73
N VAL A 460 9.31 5.79 -8.31
CA VAL A 460 9.45 6.90 -7.33
C VAL A 460 9.03 8.22 -7.95
N VAL A 461 9.53 8.52 -9.14
CA VAL A 461 9.23 9.77 -9.84
C VAL A 461 7.76 9.84 -10.27
N ALA A 462 7.20 8.73 -10.82
CA ALA A 462 5.80 8.68 -11.21
C ALA A 462 4.85 8.93 -10.02
N ARG A 463 5.14 8.34 -8.85
CA ARG A 463 4.37 8.61 -7.62
C ARG A 463 4.47 10.06 -7.18
N GLY A 464 5.66 10.65 -7.24
CA GLY A 464 5.86 12.06 -6.91
C GLY A 464 5.07 13.00 -7.83
N MET A 465 4.91 12.63 -9.11
CA MET A 465 4.17 13.39 -10.12
C MET A 465 2.66 13.08 -10.14
N GLY A 466 2.20 12.03 -9.47
CA GLY A 466 0.83 11.52 -9.58
C GLY A 466 0.52 10.92 -10.96
N THR A 467 1.52 10.42 -11.67
CA THR A 467 1.40 9.82 -13.01
C THR A 467 1.26 8.30 -12.88
N CYS A 468 0.32 7.71 -13.62
CA CYS A 468 0.13 6.25 -13.67
C CYS A 468 1.43 5.54 -14.09
N CYS A 469 1.82 4.49 -13.36
CA CYS A 469 3.01 3.72 -13.70
C CYS A 469 2.82 2.23 -13.45
N VAL A 470 3.18 1.44 -14.47
CA VAL A 470 3.32 -0.03 -14.41
C VAL A 470 4.78 -0.35 -14.69
N ALA A 471 5.46 -0.99 -13.74
CA ALA A 471 6.90 -1.21 -13.82
C ALA A 471 7.28 -2.70 -13.81
N GLY A 472 8.43 -3.02 -14.39
CA GLY A 472 8.99 -4.36 -14.32
C GLY A 472 8.22 -5.41 -15.13
N CYS A 473 7.69 -5.05 -16.29
CA CYS A 473 7.01 -5.97 -17.20
C CYS A 473 8.02 -6.91 -17.88
N THR A 474 8.44 -7.96 -17.19
CA THR A 474 9.45 -8.91 -17.68
C THR A 474 8.98 -9.72 -18.89
N GLN A 475 7.68 -9.79 -19.16
CA GLN A 475 7.10 -10.43 -20.34
C GLN A 475 7.22 -9.56 -21.60
N MET A 476 7.51 -8.27 -21.43
CA MET A 476 7.69 -7.33 -22.54
C MET A 476 9.08 -7.44 -23.13
N SER A 477 9.13 -7.63 -24.45
CA SER A 477 10.39 -7.52 -25.22
C SER A 477 10.39 -6.19 -25.95
N ILE A 478 11.30 -5.29 -25.57
CA ILE A 478 11.37 -3.92 -26.10
C ILE A 478 12.62 -3.71 -26.96
N ASN A 479 12.46 -2.98 -28.06
CA ASN A 479 13.55 -2.47 -28.88
C ASN A 479 13.38 -0.95 -29.05
N GLU A 480 14.05 -0.19 -28.21
CA GLU A 480 13.95 1.27 -28.18
C GLU A 480 14.51 1.94 -29.45
N GLU A 481 15.57 1.40 -30.03
CA GLU A 481 16.16 1.93 -31.27
C GLU A 481 15.21 1.81 -32.47
N LYS A 482 14.51 0.67 -32.58
CA LYS A 482 13.54 0.42 -33.66
C LYS A 482 12.13 0.84 -33.29
N LYS A 483 11.95 1.40 -32.08
CA LYS A 483 10.69 1.92 -31.58
C LYS A 483 9.52 0.93 -31.68
N TYR A 484 9.70 -0.27 -31.11
CA TYR A 484 8.63 -1.26 -30.95
C TYR A 484 8.84 -2.11 -29.70
N PHE A 485 7.75 -2.68 -29.20
CA PHE A 485 7.79 -3.75 -28.20
C PHE A 485 6.77 -4.84 -28.52
N THR A 486 6.98 -6.03 -27.94
CA THR A 486 6.03 -7.15 -28.01
C THR A 486 5.56 -7.54 -26.64
N LEU A 487 4.25 -7.78 -26.49
CA LEU A 487 3.60 -8.19 -25.25
C LEU A 487 2.30 -8.93 -25.57
N GLY A 488 2.02 -10.05 -24.90
CA GLY A 488 0.78 -10.81 -25.06
C GLY A 488 0.52 -11.30 -26.49
N GLY A 489 1.57 -11.56 -27.27
CA GLY A 489 1.44 -11.99 -28.67
C GLY A 489 1.22 -10.85 -29.67
N TYR A 490 1.16 -9.61 -29.22
CA TYR A 490 1.01 -8.42 -30.07
C TYR A 490 2.32 -7.64 -30.18
N THR A 491 2.51 -6.96 -31.32
CA THR A 491 3.61 -6.01 -31.54
C THR A 491 3.03 -4.59 -31.57
N PHE A 492 3.64 -3.69 -30.85
CA PHE A 492 3.27 -2.28 -30.75
C PHE A 492 4.41 -1.40 -31.26
N HIS A 493 4.10 -0.48 -32.14
CA HIS A 493 5.02 0.52 -32.68
C HIS A 493 4.73 1.89 -32.09
N GLU A 494 5.64 2.83 -32.29
CA GLU A 494 5.41 4.23 -31.92
C GLU A 494 4.12 4.74 -32.54
N GLY A 495 3.27 5.36 -31.72
CA GLY A 495 1.96 5.86 -32.11
C GLY A 495 0.79 4.88 -31.97
N ASP A 496 1.04 3.59 -31.73
CA ASP A 496 -0.02 2.65 -31.36
C ASP A 496 -0.58 2.96 -29.97
N TYR A 497 -1.86 2.66 -29.74
CA TYR A 497 -2.49 2.90 -28.45
C TYR A 497 -2.36 1.72 -27.50
N ILE A 498 -1.99 2.01 -26.26
CA ILE A 498 -2.09 1.09 -25.14
C ILE A 498 -2.76 1.78 -23.95
N SER A 499 -3.30 0.97 -23.09
CA SER A 499 -3.86 1.41 -21.81
C SER A 499 -3.21 0.64 -20.66
N ILE A 500 -2.86 1.33 -19.56
CA ILE A 500 -2.23 0.74 -18.40
C ILE A 500 -2.99 1.10 -17.13
N ASP A 501 -3.12 0.15 -16.22
CA ASP A 501 -3.75 0.31 -14.92
C ASP A 501 -2.68 0.24 -13.82
N GLY A 502 -2.31 1.38 -13.30
CA GLY A 502 -1.35 1.48 -12.22
C GLY A 502 -1.86 1.02 -10.85
N ASN A 503 -3.16 0.71 -10.71
CA ASN A 503 -3.73 0.14 -9.49
C ASN A 503 -3.59 -1.39 -9.46
N THR A 504 -3.77 -2.03 -10.61
CA THR A 504 -3.73 -3.50 -10.74
C THR A 504 -2.44 -4.03 -11.37
N GLY A 505 -1.74 -3.20 -12.14
CA GLY A 505 -0.58 -3.59 -12.94
C GLY A 505 -0.94 -4.15 -14.31
N LYS A 506 -2.21 -4.16 -14.68
CA LYS A 506 -2.69 -4.71 -15.94
C LYS A 506 -2.43 -3.77 -17.12
N ILE A 507 -2.15 -4.38 -18.26
CA ILE A 507 -1.84 -3.70 -19.52
C ILE A 507 -2.83 -4.18 -20.57
N TYR A 508 -3.41 -3.23 -21.29
CA TYR A 508 -4.47 -3.50 -22.28
C TYR A 508 -4.07 -2.97 -23.65
N LYS A 509 -4.55 -3.65 -24.67
CA LYS A 509 -4.44 -3.20 -26.06
C LYS A 509 -5.46 -2.10 -26.35
N GLY A 510 -5.02 -1.02 -27.02
CA GLY A 510 -5.90 0.03 -27.51
C GLY A 510 -6.13 1.16 -26.51
N ASP A 511 -7.04 2.05 -26.85
CA ASP A 511 -7.40 3.27 -26.12
C ASP A 511 -8.69 3.02 -25.31
N ILE A 512 -8.53 2.61 -24.04
CA ILE A 512 -9.65 2.45 -23.12
C ILE A 512 -9.99 3.79 -22.50
N LYS A 513 -11.26 4.17 -22.54
CA LYS A 513 -11.75 5.43 -21.98
C LYS A 513 -11.46 5.53 -20.48
N THR A 514 -10.83 6.64 -20.08
CA THR A 514 -10.58 6.99 -18.67
C THR A 514 -11.59 8.00 -18.16
N GLU A 515 -11.82 7.99 -16.83
CA GLU A 515 -12.63 8.95 -16.11
C GLU A 515 -11.77 9.65 -15.05
N GLU A 516 -11.91 10.98 -14.95
CA GLU A 516 -11.19 11.78 -13.98
C GLU A 516 -11.68 11.50 -12.55
N ALA A 517 -10.75 11.50 -11.61
CA ALA A 517 -11.06 11.38 -10.19
C ALA A 517 -11.78 12.60 -9.66
N THR A 518 -12.91 12.41 -9.00
CA THR A 518 -13.69 13.50 -8.37
C THR A 518 -13.95 13.19 -6.89
N VAL A 519 -13.77 14.21 -6.05
CA VAL A 519 -14.15 14.14 -4.61
C VAL A 519 -15.61 14.61 -4.49
N SER A 520 -16.53 13.75 -4.89
CA SER A 520 -17.97 14.03 -4.88
C SER A 520 -18.77 12.81 -4.39
N GLY A 521 -20.07 12.95 -4.24
CA GLY A 521 -20.95 11.86 -3.80
C GLY A 521 -20.53 11.26 -2.46
N ASP A 522 -20.47 9.93 -2.40
CA ASP A 522 -20.13 9.20 -1.17
C ASP A 522 -18.71 9.52 -0.69
N PHE A 523 -17.75 9.73 -1.60
CA PHE A 523 -16.40 10.14 -1.23
C PHE A 523 -16.39 11.52 -0.58
N GLY A 524 -17.10 12.49 -1.15
CA GLY A 524 -17.26 13.82 -0.57
C GLY A 524 -17.92 13.77 0.82
N ARG A 525 -18.91 12.89 1.01
CA ARG A 525 -19.55 12.64 2.30
C ARG A 525 -18.57 12.13 3.35
N ILE A 526 -17.75 11.13 3.02
CA ILE A 526 -16.72 10.59 3.92
C ILE A 526 -15.69 11.64 4.27
N MET A 527 -15.28 12.48 3.31
CA MET A 527 -14.34 13.58 3.59
C MET A 527 -14.94 14.64 4.50
N SER A 528 -16.20 14.97 4.34
CA SER A 528 -16.92 15.91 5.25
C SER A 528 -17.04 15.33 6.67
N LEU A 529 -17.29 14.04 6.79
CA LEU A 529 -17.30 13.36 8.09
C LEU A 529 -15.89 13.32 8.70
N ALA A 530 -14.84 13.11 7.92
CA ALA A 530 -13.46 13.17 8.41
C ALA A 530 -13.15 14.55 8.98
N ASP A 531 -13.51 15.64 8.29
CA ASP A 531 -13.33 17.01 8.79
C ASP A 531 -14.13 17.33 10.06
N LYS A 532 -15.29 16.70 10.23
CA LYS A 532 -16.11 16.82 11.44
C LYS A 532 -15.40 16.26 12.68
N TYR A 533 -14.61 15.20 12.52
CA TYR A 533 -14.04 14.47 13.66
C TYR A 533 -12.55 14.70 13.89
N ARG A 534 -11.77 15.12 12.87
CA ARG A 534 -10.34 15.42 13.05
C ARG A 534 -10.14 16.67 13.90
N THR A 535 -9.05 16.68 14.66
CA THR A 535 -8.63 17.83 15.49
C THR A 535 -7.36 18.49 14.98
N ILE A 536 -6.53 17.74 14.23
CA ILE A 536 -5.30 18.24 13.63
C ILE A 536 -5.59 18.85 12.23
N GLY A 537 -4.94 19.95 11.92
CA GLY A 537 -5.04 20.64 10.62
C GLY A 537 -4.34 19.86 9.51
N ILE A 538 -4.82 20.01 8.28
CA ILE A 538 -4.22 19.38 7.09
C ILE A 538 -3.78 20.45 6.12
N ARG A 539 -2.46 20.57 5.92
CA ARG A 539 -1.83 21.45 4.93
C ARG A 539 -1.20 20.64 3.79
N THR A 540 -0.74 21.31 2.78
CA THR A 540 -0.06 20.69 1.64
C THR A 540 1.36 21.19 1.46
N ASN A 541 2.22 20.38 0.82
CA ASN A 541 3.50 20.80 0.28
C ASN A 541 3.28 21.16 -1.19
N ALA A 542 3.43 22.41 -1.54
CA ALA A 542 3.20 22.91 -2.91
C ALA A 542 4.07 24.12 -3.19
N ASP A 543 4.67 24.13 -4.39
CA ASP A 543 5.62 25.13 -4.82
C ASP A 543 5.16 25.86 -6.10
N LYS A 544 4.01 25.42 -6.67
CA LYS A 544 3.39 25.97 -7.87
C LYS A 544 1.89 26.23 -7.67
N PRO A 545 1.32 27.29 -8.31
CA PRO A 545 -0.11 27.61 -8.19
C PRO A 545 -1.05 26.46 -8.56
N LYS A 546 -0.69 25.67 -9.59
CA LYS A 546 -1.46 24.52 -10.02
C LYS A 546 -1.61 23.46 -8.93
N ASP A 547 -0.51 23.14 -8.24
CA ASP A 547 -0.50 22.12 -7.18
C ASP A 547 -1.25 22.65 -5.95
N THR A 548 -1.10 23.94 -5.65
CA THR A 548 -1.86 24.64 -4.60
C THR A 548 -3.36 24.55 -4.85
N LYS A 549 -3.81 24.89 -6.05
CA LYS A 549 -5.21 24.79 -6.45
C LYS A 549 -5.76 23.38 -6.29
N LYS A 550 -5.01 22.38 -6.78
CA LYS A 550 -5.39 20.96 -6.65
C LYS A 550 -5.52 20.55 -5.20
N ALA A 551 -4.56 20.92 -4.36
CA ALA A 551 -4.60 20.58 -2.93
C ALA A 551 -5.79 21.21 -2.20
N ILE A 552 -6.13 22.45 -2.50
CA ILE A 552 -7.32 23.13 -1.95
C ILE A 552 -8.61 22.44 -2.39
N GLU A 553 -8.72 22.04 -3.66
CA GLU A 553 -9.85 21.24 -4.16
C GLU A 553 -9.97 19.91 -3.41
N LEU A 554 -8.86 19.33 -2.97
CA LEU A 554 -8.80 18.10 -2.17
C LEU A 554 -8.99 18.34 -0.66
N GLY A 555 -9.11 19.61 -0.24
CA GLY A 555 -9.43 20.00 1.14
C GLY A 555 -8.25 20.41 2.01
N ALA A 556 -7.14 20.83 1.43
CA ALA A 556 -6.02 21.42 2.18
C ALA A 556 -6.42 22.80 2.76
N GLU A 557 -5.93 23.07 3.97
CA GLU A 557 -6.22 24.28 4.74
C GLU A 557 -5.08 25.31 4.67
N GLY A 558 -4.15 25.13 3.76
CA GLY A 558 -2.99 26.00 3.53
C GLY A 558 -1.78 25.21 3.03
N ILE A 559 -0.66 25.89 2.94
CA ILE A 559 0.64 25.30 2.59
C ILE A 559 1.50 25.21 3.84
N GLY A 560 1.97 24.00 4.17
CA GLY A 560 2.90 23.74 5.26
C GLY A 560 4.36 23.75 4.83
N LEU A 561 4.62 23.61 3.53
CA LEU A 561 5.95 23.75 2.94
C LEU A 561 5.86 24.28 1.50
N CYS A 562 6.39 25.47 1.29
CA CYS A 562 6.70 26.02 -0.02
C CYS A 562 8.24 26.08 -0.13
N ARG A 563 8.82 25.29 -1.06
CA ARG A 563 10.27 25.23 -1.30
C ARG A 563 10.65 26.27 -2.32
N THR A 564 11.45 27.24 -1.92
CA THR A 564 11.83 28.37 -2.78
C THR A 564 12.83 27.99 -3.86
N GLU A 565 13.64 26.95 -3.66
CA GLU A 565 14.59 26.44 -4.65
C GLU A 565 13.91 26.02 -5.96
N HIS A 566 12.71 25.41 -5.89
CA HIS A 566 11.97 24.98 -7.07
C HIS A 566 11.51 26.14 -7.97
N MET A 567 11.44 27.34 -7.42
CA MET A 567 11.13 28.55 -8.19
C MET A 567 12.31 29.02 -9.03
N PHE A 568 13.53 28.55 -8.74
CA PHE A 568 14.76 29.02 -9.40
C PHE A 568 15.22 28.13 -10.54
N PHE A 569 14.68 26.95 -10.74
CA PHE A 569 15.06 26.03 -11.81
C PHE A 569 14.41 26.33 -13.17
N GLU A 570 13.51 27.30 -13.26
CA GLU A 570 12.89 27.70 -14.54
C GLU A 570 13.94 28.34 -15.47
N GLU A 571 13.81 28.13 -16.79
CA GLU A 571 14.81 28.50 -17.80
C GLU A 571 15.19 30.01 -17.80
N ASP A 572 14.26 30.89 -17.45
CA ASP A 572 14.47 32.33 -17.39
C ASP A 572 15.14 32.83 -16.10
N ARG A 573 15.30 31.95 -15.11
CA ARG A 573 15.79 32.27 -13.75
C ARG A 573 17.13 31.61 -13.44
N ILE A 574 17.36 30.38 -13.92
CA ILE A 574 18.58 29.64 -13.64
C ILE A 574 19.86 30.39 -14.01
N PRO A 575 19.93 31.19 -15.11
CA PRO A 575 21.13 31.99 -15.41
C PRO A 575 21.40 33.03 -14.33
N LYS A 576 20.37 33.62 -13.73
CA LYS A 576 20.50 34.66 -12.70
C LYS A 576 20.98 34.11 -11.38
N ILE A 577 20.48 32.93 -11.01
CA ILE A 577 20.98 32.17 -9.84
C ILE A 577 22.46 31.80 -10.02
N ARG A 578 22.82 31.27 -11.19
CA ARG A 578 24.20 30.94 -11.53
C ARG A 578 25.12 32.14 -11.45
N LYS A 579 24.66 33.30 -11.91
CA LYS A 579 25.37 34.59 -11.78
C LYS A 579 25.56 34.99 -10.33
N MET A 580 24.53 34.84 -9.49
CA MET A 580 24.63 35.06 -8.04
C MET A 580 25.66 34.15 -7.39
N ILE A 581 25.62 32.85 -7.67
CA ILE A 581 26.53 31.83 -7.10
C ILE A 581 27.99 32.12 -7.47
N LEU A 582 28.22 32.58 -8.69
CA LEU A 582 29.56 32.82 -9.20
C LEU A 582 30.10 34.25 -8.90
N SER A 583 29.31 35.10 -8.23
CA SER A 583 29.71 36.43 -7.81
C SER A 583 30.82 36.38 -6.75
N GLU A 584 31.85 37.18 -6.87
CA GLU A 584 32.96 37.26 -5.92
C GLU A 584 32.69 38.23 -4.79
N THR A 585 31.93 39.30 -5.06
CA THR A 585 31.64 40.36 -4.08
C THR A 585 30.19 40.39 -3.64
N SER A 586 29.91 40.93 -2.43
CA SER A 586 28.57 41.14 -1.92
C SER A 586 27.72 42.08 -2.84
N GLU A 587 28.36 43.08 -3.44
CA GLU A 587 27.70 44.03 -4.37
C GLU A 587 27.26 43.30 -5.64
N GLU A 588 28.10 42.48 -6.23
CA GLU A 588 27.75 41.69 -7.42
C GLU A 588 26.63 40.69 -7.12
N ARG A 589 26.72 40.01 -5.98
CA ARG A 589 25.69 39.06 -5.53
C ARG A 589 24.36 39.76 -5.30
N THR A 590 24.35 40.90 -4.61
CA THR A 590 23.16 41.72 -4.40
C THR A 590 22.53 42.15 -5.71
N LYS A 591 23.34 42.56 -6.70
CA LYS A 591 22.85 42.94 -8.02
C LYS A 591 22.18 41.77 -8.74
N ALA A 592 22.78 40.61 -8.72
CA ALA A 592 22.20 39.40 -9.32
C ALA A 592 20.89 38.98 -8.61
N LEU A 593 20.86 39.03 -7.28
CA LEU A 593 19.67 38.73 -6.49
C LEU A 593 18.53 39.70 -6.73
N ASN A 594 18.83 40.99 -6.90
CA ASN A 594 17.80 42.00 -7.23
C ASN A 594 17.10 41.72 -8.57
N GLU A 595 17.79 41.07 -9.50
CA GLU A 595 17.18 40.63 -10.76
C GLU A 595 16.17 39.47 -10.55
N LEU A 596 16.25 38.71 -9.43
CA LEU A 596 15.36 37.61 -9.10
C LEU A 596 14.12 38.06 -8.32
N ILE A 597 14.15 39.20 -7.64
CA ILE A 597 13.02 39.68 -6.82
C ILE A 597 11.69 39.69 -7.60
N PRO A 598 11.60 40.26 -8.83
CA PRO A 598 10.33 40.29 -9.56
C PRO A 598 9.75 38.89 -9.84
N PHE A 599 10.60 37.92 -10.13
CA PHE A 599 10.18 36.57 -10.42
C PHE A 599 9.62 35.90 -9.17
N GLN A 600 10.40 35.86 -8.08
CA GLN A 600 9.97 35.23 -6.85
C GLN A 600 8.77 35.92 -6.23
N LYS A 601 8.71 37.27 -6.28
CA LYS A 601 7.52 38.01 -5.88
C LYS A 601 6.29 37.59 -6.69
N GLY A 602 6.44 37.45 -8.02
CA GLY A 602 5.37 36.99 -8.90
C GLY A 602 4.86 35.62 -8.54
N ASP A 603 5.76 34.66 -8.20
CA ASP A 603 5.40 33.34 -7.77
C ASP A 603 4.63 33.33 -6.44
N PHE A 604 5.11 34.08 -5.45
CA PHE A 604 4.42 34.20 -4.16
C PHE A 604 3.03 34.86 -4.33
N LYS A 605 2.91 35.87 -5.18
CA LYS A 605 1.60 36.50 -5.49
C LYS A 605 0.64 35.46 -6.09
N ALA A 606 1.09 34.66 -7.04
CA ALA A 606 0.28 33.63 -7.67
C ALA A 606 -0.16 32.57 -6.66
N MET A 607 0.72 32.15 -5.76
CA MET A 607 0.42 31.19 -4.69
C MET A 607 -0.60 31.77 -3.70
N TYR A 608 -0.41 33.01 -3.22
CA TYR A 608 -1.34 33.67 -2.30
C TYR A 608 -2.73 33.90 -2.90
N LYS A 609 -2.83 34.18 -4.20
CA LYS A 609 -4.12 34.30 -4.88
C LYS A 609 -4.90 32.99 -4.89
N GLU A 610 -4.23 31.86 -5.13
CA GLU A 610 -4.87 30.54 -5.06
C GLU A 610 -5.27 30.20 -3.62
N LEU A 611 -4.47 30.58 -2.61
CA LEU A 611 -4.73 30.32 -1.20
C LEU A 611 -5.88 31.13 -0.61
N LYS A 612 -6.22 32.27 -1.18
CA LYS A 612 -7.37 33.13 -0.73
C LYS A 612 -7.35 33.44 0.76
N GLY A 613 -6.18 33.79 1.29
CA GLY A 613 -5.99 34.12 2.70
C GLY A 613 -5.62 32.95 3.61
N MET A 614 -5.62 31.71 3.11
CA MET A 614 -5.08 30.58 3.86
C MET A 614 -3.56 30.69 4.09
N PRO A 615 -3.02 30.11 5.17
CA PRO A 615 -1.61 30.25 5.52
C PRO A 615 -0.67 29.56 4.52
N MET A 616 0.52 30.14 4.37
CA MET A 616 1.63 29.56 3.62
C MET A 616 2.93 29.70 4.40
N THR A 617 3.53 28.53 4.72
CA THR A 617 4.87 28.45 5.31
C THR A 617 5.89 28.36 4.19
N VAL A 618 6.73 29.39 4.07
CA VAL A 618 7.76 29.51 3.04
C VAL A 618 9.12 29.17 3.62
N ARG A 619 9.74 28.11 3.10
CA ARG A 619 11.10 27.73 3.47
C ARG A 619 12.10 28.52 2.62
N TYR A 620 13.06 29.17 3.27
CA TYR A 620 14.15 29.85 2.58
C TYR A 620 15.05 28.83 1.88
N LEU A 621 15.94 29.32 1.03
CA LEU A 621 16.80 28.50 0.17
C LEU A 621 17.54 27.42 1.00
N ASP A 622 17.35 26.16 0.65
CA ASP A 622 17.90 25.05 1.44
C ASP A 622 19.03 24.28 0.75
N PRO A 623 18.97 23.91 -0.55
CA PRO A 623 20.00 23.05 -1.15
C PRO A 623 21.35 23.77 -1.29
N PRO A 624 22.46 23.01 -1.35
CA PRO A 624 23.78 23.55 -1.64
C PRO A 624 23.81 24.25 -3.01
N LEU A 625 24.60 25.28 -3.14
CA LEU A 625 24.64 26.11 -4.35
C LEU A 625 25.12 25.36 -5.60
N HIS A 626 25.94 24.33 -5.45
CA HIS A 626 26.44 23.56 -6.59
C HIS A 626 25.32 22.83 -7.36
N GLU A 627 24.17 22.55 -6.73
CA GLU A 627 23.02 21.90 -7.40
C GLU A 627 22.41 22.78 -8.52
N PHE A 628 22.63 24.08 -8.51
CA PHE A 628 22.20 24.99 -9.58
C PHE A 628 23.22 25.14 -10.71
N LEU A 629 24.43 24.60 -10.54
CA LEU A 629 25.49 24.73 -11.52
C LEU A 629 25.48 23.57 -12.51
N PRO A 630 25.88 23.82 -13.78
CA PRO A 630 25.92 22.75 -14.78
C PRO A 630 27.03 21.73 -14.49
N SER A 631 26.76 20.47 -14.81
CA SER A 631 27.71 19.36 -14.74
C SER A 631 28.34 19.05 -16.09
N GLU A 632 27.63 19.32 -17.18
CA GLU A 632 28.04 18.96 -18.54
C GLU A 632 28.99 20.03 -19.16
N ASP A 633 30.04 19.58 -19.84
CA ASP A 633 31.04 20.46 -20.44
C ASP A 633 30.46 21.48 -21.42
N GLU A 634 29.45 21.10 -22.20
CA GLU A 634 28.80 21.98 -23.18
C GLU A 634 28.05 23.12 -22.50
N GLU A 635 27.35 22.84 -21.41
CA GLU A 635 26.66 23.86 -20.62
C GLU A 635 27.66 24.76 -19.89
N ILE A 636 28.77 24.23 -19.38
CA ILE A 636 29.84 25.01 -18.74
C ILE A 636 30.47 25.98 -19.74
N ILE A 637 30.74 25.53 -20.97
CA ILE A 637 31.26 26.39 -22.04
C ILE A 637 30.27 27.50 -22.38
N SER A 638 28.98 27.19 -22.49
CA SER A 638 27.93 28.16 -22.75
C SER A 638 27.83 29.21 -21.62
N LEU A 639 27.82 28.76 -20.39
CA LEU A 639 27.76 29.62 -19.21
C LEU A 639 29.01 30.50 -19.07
N ALA A 640 30.19 29.97 -19.35
CA ALA A 640 31.44 30.72 -19.31
C ALA A 640 31.43 31.88 -20.34
N LYS A 641 30.90 31.62 -21.53
CA LYS A 641 30.72 32.64 -22.58
C LYS A 641 29.72 33.70 -22.17
N GLU A 642 28.58 33.31 -21.60
CA GLU A 642 27.53 34.24 -21.12
C GLU A 642 28.07 35.15 -20.01
N MET A 643 28.86 34.59 -19.09
CA MET A 643 29.43 35.34 -17.97
C MET A 643 30.72 36.07 -18.30
N ASN A 644 31.20 35.91 -19.52
CA ASN A 644 32.47 36.52 -19.97
C ASN A 644 33.70 36.13 -19.09
N VAL A 645 33.74 34.85 -18.66
CA VAL A 645 34.86 34.25 -17.92
C VAL A 645 35.47 33.10 -18.70
N THR A 646 36.68 32.66 -18.31
CA THR A 646 37.29 31.50 -18.95
C THR A 646 36.64 30.21 -18.50
N VAL A 647 36.56 29.22 -19.38
CA VAL A 647 36.01 27.88 -19.05
C VAL A 647 36.76 27.24 -17.89
N GLU A 648 38.09 27.41 -17.86
CA GLU A 648 38.94 26.88 -16.78
C GLU A 648 38.63 27.53 -15.44
N HIS A 649 38.46 28.85 -15.39
CA HIS A 649 38.05 29.57 -14.18
C HIS A 649 36.68 29.04 -13.65
N LEU A 650 35.71 28.88 -14.55
CA LEU A 650 34.39 28.41 -14.20
C LEU A 650 34.42 26.94 -13.70
N LYS A 651 35.18 26.07 -14.37
CA LYS A 651 35.38 24.68 -13.89
C LYS A 651 36.01 24.60 -12.51
N ASN A 652 37.02 25.43 -12.24
CA ASN A 652 37.64 25.51 -10.93
C ASN A 652 36.64 25.97 -9.86
N LYS A 653 35.84 26.99 -10.18
CA LYS A 653 34.83 27.50 -9.26
C LYS A 653 33.71 26.48 -8.97
N ILE A 654 33.26 25.75 -9.99
CA ILE A 654 32.30 24.66 -9.82
C ILE A 654 32.90 23.55 -8.92
N ALA A 655 34.18 23.20 -9.15
CA ALA A 655 34.86 22.20 -8.36
C ALA A 655 35.07 22.63 -6.87
N GLU A 656 35.31 23.93 -6.62
CA GLU A 656 35.40 24.50 -5.26
C GLU A 656 34.06 24.40 -4.51
N LEU A 657 32.95 24.60 -5.22
CA LEU A 657 31.60 24.57 -4.65
C LEU A 657 31.02 23.17 -4.51
N HIS A 658 31.61 22.19 -5.22
CA HIS A 658 31.14 20.83 -5.19
C HIS A 658 31.39 20.19 -3.83
N GLU A 659 30.34 19.64 -3.22
CA GLU A 659 30.39 19.05 -1.89
C GLU A 659 30.41 17.53 -1.96
N PHE A 660 31.26 16.88 -1.16
CA PHE A 660 31.30 15.41 -1.04
C PHE A 660 30.07 14.84 -0.37
N ASN A 661 29.47 15.59 0.56
CA ASN A 661 28.25 15.24 1.23
C ASN A 661 27.30 16.45 1.28
N PRO A 662 26.48 16.65 0.25
CA PRO A 662 25.55 17.78 0.15
C PRO A 662 24.61 17.92 1.32
N MET A 663 24.18 16.79 1.93
CA MET A 663 23.24 16.80 3.04
C MET A 663 23.80 17.49 4.30
N MET A 664 25.12 17.39 4.54
CA MET A 664 25.81 17.95 5.70
C MET A 664 26.67 19.17 5.34
N GLY A 665 26.53 19.71 4.15
CA GLY A 665 27.39 20.75 3.61
C GLY A 665 26.91 22.19 3.86
N HIS A 666 27.32 23.08 2.95
CA HIS A 666 27.01 24.50 2.98
C HIS A 666 25.62 24.76 2.36
N ARG A 667 24.58 24.58 3.15
CA ARG A 667 23.17 24.70 2.75
C ARG A 667 22.34 25.33 3.87
N GLY A 668 21.09 25.66 3.57
CA GLY A 668 20.10 26.13 4.51
C GLY A 668 20.56 27.42 5.22
N CYS A 669 20.31 27.53 6.52
CA CYS A 669 20.71 28.73 7.30
C CYS A 669 22.21 29.07 7.20
N ARG A 670 23.07 28.09 6.90
CA ARG A 670 24.51 28.32 6.72
C ARG A 670 24.80 29.22 5.50
N LEU A 671 23.97 29.10 4.44
CA LEU A 671 24.00 30.00 3.29
C LEU A 671 23.61 31.42 3.69
N ASP A 672 22.55 31.57 4.49
CA ASP A 672 22.06 32.88 4.94
C ASP A 672 23.06 33.55 5.90
N VAL A 673 23.81 32.79 6.67
CA VAL A 673 24.91 33.32 7.52
C VAL A 673 26.09 33.78 6.67
N THR A 674 26.46 33.02 5.64
CA THR A 674 27.62 33.35 4.78
C THR A 674 27.25 34.39 3.72
N TYR A 675 26.02 34.33 3.18
CA TYR A 675 25.52 35.21 2.13
C TYR A 675 24.17 35.82 2.54
N PRO A 676 24.16 36.77 3.51
CA PRO A 676 22.92 37.30 4.07
C PRO A 676 22.02 38.00 3.04
N GLU A 677 22.57 38.36 1.88
CA GLU A 677 21.86 38.94 0.78
C GLU A 677 20.75 38.04 0.24
N ILE A 678 20.91 36.72 0.38
CA ILE A 678 19.89 35.73 -0.04
C ILE A 678 18.64 35.88 0.82
N ALA A 679 18.79 35.85 2.15
CA ALA A 679 17.68 36.07 3.07
C ALA A 679 17.02 37.44 2.88
N LYS A 680 17.82 38.50 2.64
CA LYS A 680 17.30 39.84 2.36
C LYS A 680 16.40 39.86 1.13
N MET A 681 16.84 39.25 0.03
CA MET A 681 16.11 39.15 -1.21
C MET A 681 14.79 38.40 -1.05
N GLN A 682 14.85 37.19 -0.43
CA GLN A 682 13.67 36.36 -0.25
C GLN A 682 12.64 37.03 0.66
N THR A 683 13.07 37.66 1.75
CA THR A 683 12.20 38.43 2.65
C THR A 683 11.50 39.57 1.91
N ARG A 684 12.23 40.34 1.14
CA ARG A 684 11.63 41.46 0.36
C ARG A 684 10.59 40.96 -0.63
N ALA A 685 10.94 39.95 -1.43
CA ALA A 685 10.02 39.36 -2.41
C ALA A 685 8.73 38.84 -1.77
N LEU A 686 8.85 38.13 -0.62
CA LEU A 686 7.71 37.56 0.09
C LEU A 686 6.81 38.63 0.72
N MET A 687 7.41 39.61 1.41
CA MET A 687 6.66 40.66 2.09
C MET A 687 5.95 41.57 1.10
N GLU A 688 6.63 41.96 0.01
CA GLU A 688 5.99 42.77 -1.05
C GLU A 688 4.82 42.00 -1.71
N ALA A 689 4.99 40.70 -2.00
CA ALA A 689 3.94 39.85 -2.56
C ALA A 689 2.70 39.79 -1.66
N ALA A 690 2.92 39.54 -0.36
CA ALA A 690 1.81 39.43 0.59
C ALA A 690 1.05 40.76 0.76
N ILE A 691 1.78 41.86 0.87
CA ILE A 691 1.17 43.22 0.97
C ILE A 691 0.35 43.52 -0.29
N GLU A 692 0.94 43.33 -1.46
CA GLU A 692 0.27 43.64 -2.73
C GLU A 692 -0.99 42.78 -2.93
N VAL A 693 -0.97 41.50 -2.58
CA VAL A 693 -2.16 40.65 -2.67
C VAL A 693 -3.23 41.02 -1.65
N ASN A 694 -2.84 41.42 -0.41
CA ASN A 694 -3.80 41.95 0.56
C ASN A 694 -4.52 43.22 0.03
N GLU A 695 -3.77 44.11 -0.63
CA GLU A 695 -4.34 45.32 -1.24
C GLU A 695 -5.22 45.01 -2.46
N GLU A 696 -4.78 44.08 -3.33
CA GLU A 696 -5.49 43.71 -4.55
C GLU A 696 -6.77 42.91 -4.30
N GLU A 697 -6.73 41.95 -3.39
CA GLU A 697 -7.79 40.96 -3.18
C GLU A 697 -8.58 41.14 -1.87
N GLY A 698 -8.07 41.97 -0.95
CA GLY A 698 -8.71 42.21 0.35
C GLY A 698 -8.56 41.05 1.34
N TYR A 699 -7.51 40.25 1.20
CA TYR A 699 -7.18 39.16 2.15
C TYR A 699 -6.43 39.71 3.37
N ASP A 700 -6.31 38.88 4.42
CA ASP A 700 -5.49 39.15 5.61
C ASP A 700 -4.38 38.08 5.71
N ILE A 701 -3.44 38.14 4.77
CA ILE A 701 -2.31 37.22 4.69
C ILE A 701 -1.33 37.54 5.81
N THR A 702 -0.89 36.50 6.52
CA THR A 702 0.21 36.54 7.46
C THR A 702 1.29 35.58 6.99
N PRO A 703 2.39 36.08 6.36
CA PRO A 703 3.48 35.22 5.93
C PRO A 703 4.10 34.41 7.07
N GLU A 704 4.33 33.12 6.86
CA GLU A 704 5.08 32.24 7.79
C GLU A 704 6.44 31.93 7.16
N ILE A 705 7.52 32.49 7.76
CA ILE A 705 8.91 32.39 7.26
C ILE A 705 9.62 31.29 8.02
N MET A 706 10.10 30.27 7.28
CA MET A 706 10.76 29.11 7.87
C MET A 706 12.24 29.05 7.49
N ILE A 707 13.11 29.12 8.48
CA ILE A 707 14.57 29.03 8.32
C ILE A 707 14.97 27.56 8.43
N PRO A 708 15.56 26.96 7.36
CA PRO A 708 15.93 25.54 7.34
C PRO A 708 17.25 25.26 8.05
N LEU A 709 17.47 24.00 8.42
CA LEU A 709 18.75 23.41 8.87
C LEU A 709 19.36 24.05 10.13
N VAL A 710 18.55 24.71 10.94
CA VAL A 710 19.00 25.33 12.20
C VAL A 710 19.42 24.24 13.18
N GLY A 711 20.62 24.36 13.73
CA GLY A 711 21.16 23.50 14.78
C GLY A 711 21.52 24.24 16.09
N GLU A 712 21.53 25.57 16.04
CA GLU A 712 21.94 26.45 17.19
C GLU A 712 20.99 27.65 17.26
N GLU A 713 20.59 28.08 18.43
CA GLU A 713 19.71 29.24 18.64
C GLU A 713 20.28 30.51 17.97
N LYS A 714 21.58 30.70 18.02
CA LYS A 714 22.28 31.89 17.45
C LYS A 714 22.23 31.90 15.90
N GLU A 715 22.20 30.77 15.26
CA GLU A 715 21.97 30.71 13.79
C GLU A 715 20.60 31.28 13.42
N LEU A 716 19.57 30.83 14.14
CA LEU A 716 18.21 31.32 13.93
C LEU A 716 18.11 32.82 14.23
N LYS A 717 18.68 33.25 15.37
CA LYS A 717 18.68 34.65 15.76
C LYS A 717 19.35 35.53 14.72
N PHE A 718 20.50 35.11 14.18
CA PHE A 718 21.25 35.88 13.18
C PHE A 718 20.41 36.10 11.93
N VAL A 719 19.82 35.02 11.38
CA VAL A 719 18.99 35.11 10.16
C VAL A 719 17.67 35.84 10.45
N LYS A 720 17.06 35.62 11.61
CA LYS A 720 15.85 36.33 12.04
C LYS A 720 16.06 37.84 12.11
N ASP A 721 17.19 38.29 12.67
CA ASP A 721 17.49 39.75 12.77
C ASP A 721 17.54 40.38 11.36
N ILE A 722 18.10 39.68 10.35
CA ILE A 722 18.11 40.11 8.94
C ILE A 722 16.68 40.15 8.37
N VAL A 723 15.89 39.11 8.61
CA VAL A 723 14.50 39.00 8.13
C VAL A 723 13.66 40.13 8.71
N VAL A 724 13.77 40.41 10.01
CA VAL A 724 13.05 41.50 10.70
C VAL A 724 13.46 42.84 10.14
N GLU A 725 14.77 43.12 9.95
CA GLU A 725 15.25 44.34 9.33
C GLU A 725 14.56 44.63 8.01
N ILE A 726 14.59 43.69 7.08
CA ILE A 726 14.01 43.85 5.74
C ILE A 726 12.48 43.88 5.76
N ALA A 727 11.84 43.04 6.58
CA ALA A 727 10.38 43.02 6.70
C ALA A 727 9.85 44.36 7.21
N GLU A 728 10.48 44.98 8.23
CA GLU A 728 10.08 46.29 8.73
C GLU A 728 10.41 47.43 7.74
N GLU A 729 11.52 47.30 7.00
CA GLU A 729 11.82 48.25 5.88
C GLU A 729 10.70 48.22 4.83
N VAL A 730 10.31 47.01 4.34
CA VAL A 730 9.26 46.88 3.34
C VAL A 730 7.90 47.36 3.85
N LYS A 731 7.57 47.04 5.12
CA LYS A 731 6.34 47.57 5.77
C LYS A 731 6.30 49.08 5.77
N LYS A 732 7.43 49.72 6.10
CA LYS A 732 7.52 51.17 6.09
C LYS A 732 7.42 51.76 4.68
N GLU A 733 8.11 51.18 3.69
CA GLU A 733 8.06 51.61 2.29
C GLU A 733 6.64 51.54 1.72
N LYS A 734 5.93 50.42 2.05
CA LYS A 734 4.56 50.15 1.57
C LYS A 734 3.47 50.75 2.50
N SER A 735 3.83 51.40 3.61
CA SER A 735 2.89 51.92 4.61
C SER A 735 1.90 50.85 5.11
N SER A 736 2.41 49.58 5.32
CA SER A 736 1.61 48.45 5.68
C SER A 736 1.84 47.99 7.12
N ASN A 737 0.81 47.48 7.78
CA ASN A 737 0.89 46.89 9.13
C ASN A 737 0.77 45.38 9.10
N ILE A 738 1.12 44.73 7.97
CA ILE A 738 1.08 43.28 7.82
C ILE A 738 1.83 42.58 8.97
N LYS A 739 1.23 41.51 9.50
CA LYS A 739 1.88 40.62 10.45
C LYS A 739 2.63 39.52 9.70
N TYR A 740 3.64 38.97 10.31
CA TYR A 740 4.40 37.83 9.83
C TYR A 740 4.90 36.98 11.00
N HIS A 741 5.19 35.71 10.77
CA HIS A 741 5.77 34.80 11.76
C HIS A 741 7.10 34.26 11.25
N ILE A 742 8.07 34.11 12.17
CA ILE A 742 9.37 33.52 11.86
C ILE A 742 9.54 32.28 12.73
N GLY A 743 9.80 31.14 12.09
CA GLY A 743 10.07 29.89 12.75
C GLY A 743 11.15 29.09 12.05
N THR A 744 11.30 27.87 12.42
CA THR A 744 12.36 27.02 11.89
C THR A 744 11.88 25.61 11.57
N MET A 745 12.62 24.92 10.70
CA MET A 745 12.50 23.51 10.49
C MET A 745 13.33 22.75 11.54
N ILE A 746 12.71 21.86 12.28
CA ILE A 746 13.40 20.94 13.19
C ILE A 746 13.71 19.67 12.37
N GLU A 747 14.94 19.57 11.92
CA GLU A 747 15.39 18.49 11.02
C GLU A 747 16.81 18.01 11.35
N VAL A 748 17.52 18.71 12.21
CA VAL A 748 18.81 18.31 12.76
C VAL A 748 18.59 17.73 14.18
N PRO A 749 19.09 16.56 14.51
CA PRO A 749 18.93 15.97 15.86
C PRO A 749 19.35 16.93 16.99
N ARG A 750 20.41 17.71 16.81
CA ARG A 750 20.82 18.73 17.77
C ARG A 750 19.73 19.77 18.02
N ALA A 751 19.00 20.20 16.99
CA ALA A 751 17.89 21.14 17.14
C ALA A 751 16.75 20.56 17.99
N ALA A 752 16.45 19.27 17.83
CA ALA A 752 15.45 18.59 18.64
C ALA A 752 15.88 18.51 20.13
N LEU A 753 17.16 18.25 20.38
CA LEU A 753 17.76 18.20 21.73
C LEU A 753 17.75 19.57 22.44
N LEU A 754 17.86 20.66 21.70
CA LEU A 754 17.93 22.04 22.19
C LEU A 754 16.71 22.88 21.78
N ALA A 755 15.57 22.23 21.57
CA ALA A 755 14.38 22.91 21.09
C ALA A 755 13.82 23.97 22.05
N ASP A 756 14.07 23.84 23.36
CA ASP A 756 13.78 24.88 24.36
C ASP A 756 14.58 26.17 24.14
N GLU A 757 15.83 26.05 23.72
CA GLU A 757 16.64 27.23 23.41
C GLU A 757 16.21 27.88 22.10
N ILE A 758 15.99 27.07 21.06
CA ILE A 758 15.55 27.54 19.74
C ILE A 758 14.16 28.19 19.81
N ALA A 759 13.28 27.72 20.68
CA ALA A 759 11.93 28.27 20.87
C ALA A 759 11.93 29.70 21.48
N LYS A 760 13.03 30.18 22.00
CA LYS A 760 13.16 31.59 22.41
C LYS A 760 13.02 32.52 21.20
N GLU A 761 13.55 32.09 20.06
CA GLU A 761 13.55 32.85 18.81
C GLU A 761 12.48 32.43 17.84
N ALA A 762 12.09 31.16 17.78
CA ALA A 762 11.08 30.60 16.86
C ALA A 762 9.66 30.78 17.38
N GLU A 763 8.76 31.23 16.52
CA GLU A 763 7.32 31.31 16.78
C GLU A 763 6.58 30.02 16.37
N PHE A 764 7.20 29.21 15.53
CA PHE A 764 6.70 27.89 15.14
C PHE A 764 7.83 26.92 14.84
N PHE A 765 7.54 25.62 14.99
CA PHE A 765 8.38 24.53 14.51
C PHE A 765 7.65 23.76 13.41
N SER A 766 8.39 23.42 12.35
CA SER A 766 7.97 22.44 11.36
C SER A 766 8.98 21.30 11.30
N PHE A 767 8.55 20.06 11.56
CA PHE A 767 9.45 18.93 11.55
C PHE A 767 9.77 18.50 10.11
N GLY A 768 11.06 18.61 9.74
CA GLY A 768 11.60 18.08 8.48
C GLY A 768 12.04 16.64 8.68
N THR A 769 11.07 15.71 8.71
CA THR A 769 11.34 14.32 9.11
C THR A 769 12.19 13.55 8.10
N ASN A 770 12.35 14.00 6.87
CA ASN A 770 13.26 13.37 5.90
C ASN A 770 14.72 13.52 6.36
N ASP A 771 15.17 14.76 6.58
CA ASP A 771 16.52 15.05 7.05
C ASP A 771 16.73 14.57 8.49
N LEU A 772 15.74 14.72 9.35
CA LEU A 772 15.80 14.22 10.72
C LEU A 772 16.00 12.70 10.75
N THR A 773 15.36 11.95 9.87
CA THR A 773 15.53 10.50 9.71
C THR A 773 16.94 10.18 9.21
N GLN A 774 17.41 10.83 8.14
CA GLN A 774 18.74 10.61 7.59
C GLN A 774 19.84 10.83 8.63
N LEU A 775 19.77 11.95 9.33
CA LEU A 775 20.76 12.32 10.33
C LEU A 775 20.70 11.43 11.59
N THR A 776 19.52 10.94 11.97
CA THR A 776 19.35 10.04 13.12
C THR A 776 19.85 8.63 12.81
N PHE A 777 19.54 8.11 11.61
CA PHE A 777 20.04 6.80 11.17
C PHE A 777 21.50 6.83 10.69
N GLY A 778 22.03 8.00 10.32
CA GLY A 778 23.38 8.16 9.84
C GLY A 778 23.62 7.64 8.43
N PHE A 779 22.58 7.61 7.58
CA PHE A 779 22.70 7.28 6.16
C PHE A 779 21.81 8.16 5.29
N SER A 780 22.25 8.37 4.04
CA SER A 780 21.50 9.11 3.04
C SER A 780 20.38 8.26 2.42
N ARG A 781 19.25 8.89 2.16
CA ARG A 781 18.15 8.26 1.43
C ARG A 781 18.60 7.77 0.03
N ASP A 782 19.42 8.57 -0.66
CA ASP A 782 19.86 8.29 -2.02
C ASP A 782 20.81 7.09 -2.09
N ASP A 783 21.61 6.89 -1.04
CA ASP A 783 22.55 5.77 -0.94
C ASP A 783 21.96 4.52 -0.29
N ALA A 784 20.89 4.66 0.47
CA ALA A 784 20.32 3.58 1.29
C ALA A 784 19.87 2.36 0.47
N GLY A 785 19.44 2.55 -0.77
CA GLY A 785 19.06 1.47 -1.69
C GLY A 785 20.15 0.41 -1.91
N LYS A 786 21.42 0.76 -1.70
CA LYS A 786 22.57 -0.16 -1.87
C LYS A 786 22.60 -1.26 -0.81
N PHE A 787 22.01 -1.07 0.36
CA PHE A 787 22.08 -2.02 1.48
C PHE A 787 20.73 -2.35 2.14
N LEU A 788 19.72 -1.50 2.02
CA LEU A 788 18.42 -1.70 2.68
C LEU A 788 17.74 -3.02 2.30
N ASP A 789 17.89 -3.47 1.06
CA ASP A 789 17.34 -4.77 0.64
C ASP A 789 17.92 -5.94 1.47
N SER A 790 19.21 -5.89 1.78
CA SER A 790 19.85 -6.90 2.65
C SER A 790 19.34 -6.79 4.09
N TYR A 791 19.06 -5.58 4.58
CA TYR A 791 18.49 -5.35 5.91
C TYR A 791 17.07 -5.92 6.03
N TYR A 792 16.25 -5.78 4.95
CA TYR A 792 14.92 -6.38 4.90
C TYR A 792 14.98 -7.92 4.82
N GLN A 793 15.89 -8.47 4.01
CA GLN A 793 16.06 -9.92 3.89
C GLN A 793 16.49 -10.56 5.21
N ASN A 794 17.36 -9.89 5.95
CA ASN A 794 17.85 -10.33 7.26
C ASN A 794 16.95 -9.92 8.44
N GLN A 795 15.79 -9.30 8.17
CA GLN A 795 14.80 -8.88 9.18
C GLN A 795 15.37 -7.89 10.21
N ILE A 796 16.37 -7.07 9.82
CA ILE A 796 16.93 -6.02 10.66
C ILE A 796 15.96 -4.83 10.69
N TYR A 797 15.45 -4.43 9.52
CA TYR A 797 14.34 -3.48 9.39
C TYR A 797 13.12 -4.19 8.82
N GLU A 798 11.97 -3.94 9.42
CA GLU A 798 10.69 -4.43 8.92
C GLU A 798 10.12 -3.52 7.83
N ILE A 799 10.36 -2.21 7.94
CA ILE A 799 9.77 -1.16 7.10
C ILE A 799 10.85 -0.12 6.77
N ASP A 800 10.69 0.51 5.60
CA ASP A 800 11.51 1.63 5.18
C ASP A 800 11.29 2.85 6.10
N PRO A 801 12.32 3.35 6.81
CA PRO A 801 12.19 4.49 7.72
C PRO A 801 11.86 5.82 7.01
N PHE A 802 12.01 5.90 5.69
CA PHE A 802 11.59 7.06 4.89
C PHE A 802 10.13 6.99 4.45
N ALA A 803 9.55 5.80 4.39
CA ALA A 803 8.14 5.61 4.04
C ALA A 803 7.21 5.73 5.27
N LYS A 804 7.69 5.34 6.44
CA LYS A 804 6.96 5.36 7.70
C LYS A 804 7.87 5.82 8.82
N LEU A 805 7.37 6.72 9.67
CA LEU A 805 8.15 7.29 10.76
C LEU A 805 8.69 6.21 11.71
N ASP A 806 9.98 6.22 11.94
CA ASP A 806 10.60 5.49 13.05
C ASP A 806 10.21 6.11 14.40
N GLN A 807 9.16 5.59 15.01
CA GLN A 807 8.65 6.12 16.27
C GLN A 807 9.59 5.84 17.45
N LYS A 808 10.51 4.85 17.33
CA LYS A 808 11.43 4.48 18.43
C LYS A 808 12.64 5.39 18.55
N GLY A 809 13.18 5.89 17.46
CA GLY A 809 14.32 6.80 17.41
C GLY A 809 13.91 8.21 17.04
N VAL A 810 13.53 8.41 15.75
CA VAL A 810 13.15 9.73 15.24
C VAL A 810 11.93 10.29 15.98
N GLY A 811 10.93 9.45 16.27
CA GLY A 811 9.75 9.85 17.02
C GLY A 811 10.06 10.39 18.40
N LYS A 812 11.03 9.83 19.11
CA LYS A 812 11.47 10.37 20.41
C LYS A 812 12.09 11.76 20.30
N LEU A 813 12.82 12.05 19.22
CA LEU A 813 13.34 13.40 18.98
C LEU A 813 12.20 14.38 18.72
N VAL A 814 11.17 13.97 18.00
CA VAL A 814 9.96 14.78 17.78
C VAL A 814 9.24 15.05 19.11
N GLU A 815 8.97 14.01 19.93
CA GLU A 815 8.35 14.16 21.26
C GLU A 815 9.14 15.14 22.13
N MET A 816 10.45 14.95 22.20
CA MET A 816 11.35 15.81 22.99
C MET A 816 11.29 17.27 22.52
N ALA A 817 11.32 17.51 21.21
CA ALA A 817 11.27 18.85 20.66
C ALA A 817 9.91 19.53 20.91
N VAL A 818 8.81 18.78 20.85
CA VAL A 818 7.47 19.26 21.20
C VAL A 818 7.41 19.69 22.67
N GLU A 819 7.84 18.82 23.59
CA GLU A 819 7.85 19.10 25.03
C GLU A 819 8.71 20.33 25.37
N LYS A 820 9.96 20.36 24.86
CA LYS A 820 10.90 21.45 25.08
C LYS A 820 10.43 22.76 24.45
N GLY A 821 9.94 22.73 23.23
CA GLY A 821 9.39 23.92 22.54
C GLY A 821 8.24 24.54 23.34
N LYS A 822 7.26 23.72 23.73
CA LYS A 822 6.12 24.16 24.56
C LYS A 822 6.53 24.63 25.96
N SER A 823 7.58 24.08 26.53
CA SER A 823 8.08 24.53 27.84
C SER A 823 8.63 25.98 27.85
N THR A 824 9.18 26.42 26.71
CA THR A 824 9.68 27.79 26.52
C THR A 824 8.60 28.72 25.97
N ARG A 825 7.84 28.26 24.99
CA ARG A 825 6.77 29.00 24.33
C ARG A 825 5.51 28.13 24.28
N SER A 826 4.60 28.34 25.22
CA SER A 826 3.39 27.52 25.38
C SER A 826 2.44 27.59 24.17
N ASP A 827 2.48 28.68 23.39
CA ASP A 827 1.70 28.95 22.20
C ASP A 827 2.43 28.65 20.89
N ILE A 828 3.60 28.01 20.96
CA ILE A 828 4.38 27.65 19.77
C ILE A 828 3.55 26.74 18.84
N LYS A 829 3.44 27.14 17.58
CA LYS A 829 2.75 26.36 16.57
C LYS A 829 3.63 25.22 16.07
N LEU A 830 3.08 24.03 16.05
CA LEU A 830 3.83 22.81 15.73
C LEU A 830 3.24 22.11 14.49
N GLY A 831 4.06 21.88 13.49
CA GLY A 831 3.66 21.18 12.28
C GLY A 831 4.72 20.21 11.80
N ILE A 832 4.37 19.44 10.77
CA ILE A 832 5.30 18.58 10.05
C ILE A 832 5.11 18.77 8.55
N CYS A 833 6.19 18.74 7.80
CA CYS A 833 6.20 18.86 6.35
C CYS A 833 7.02 17.77 5.63
N GLY A 834 7.64 16.86 6.34
CA GLY A 834 8.28 15.68 5.76
C GLY A 834 7.27 14.72 5.11
N GLU A 835 7.73 13.76 4.34
CA GLU A 835 6.86 12.79 3.65
C GLU A 835 5.97 11.96 4.59
N HIS A 836 6.40 11.78 5.84
CA HIS A 836 5.61 11.13 6.89
C HIS A 836 4.30 11.86 7.24
N GLY A 837 4.18 13.14 6.89
CA GLY A 837 2.93 13.91 7.07
C GLY A 837 1.74 13.42 6.25
N GLY A 838 1.96 12.57 5.26
CA GLY A 838 0.92 11.91 4.45
C GLY A 838 0.74 10.41 4.76
N GLU A 839 1.44 9.85 5.77
CA GLU A 839 1.39 8.43 6.10
C GLU A 839 0.50 8.20 7.33
N PRO A 840 -0.56 7.37 7.25
CA PRO A 840 -1.58 7.26 8.29
C PRO A 840 -1.08 6.93 9.69
N SER A 841 -0.14 5.99 9.86
CA SER A 841 0.37 5.63 11.19
C SER A 841 1.27 6.70 11.79
N SER A 842 1.97 7.44 10.94
CA SER A 842 2.76 8.60 11.34
C SER A 842 1.86 9.75 11.76
N ILE A 843 0.74 9.98 11.06
CA ILE A 843 -0.26 10.99 11.43
C ILE A 843 -0.89 10.66 12.80
N GLU A 844 -1.17 9.39 13.08
CA GLU A 844 -1.66 8.95 14.39
C GLU A 844 -0.63 9.28 15.49
N PHE A 845 0.66 9.09 15.23
CA PHE A 845 1.73 9.49 16.13
C PHE A 845 1.78 11.02 16.31
N PHE A 846 1.73 11.81 15.24
CA PHE A 846 1.77 13.27 15.31
C PHE A 846 0.55 13.84 16.05
N HIS A 847 -0.61 13.24 15.86
CA HIS A 847 -1.80 13.57 16.64
C HIS A 847 -1.57 13.30 18.14
N LYS A 848 -1.00 12.15 18.51
CA LYS A 848 -0.71 11.76 19.90
C LYS A 848 0.27 12.71 20.56
N VAL A 849 1.32 13.16 19.88
CA VAL A 849 2.31 14.08 20.43
C VAL A 849 1.83 15.53 20.43
N GLY A 850 0.68 15.84 19.84
CA GLY A 850 0.01 17.12 19.90
C GLY A 850 0.56 18.15 18.92
N LEU A 851 0.80 17.77 17.67
CA LEU A 851 1.03 18.71 16.57
C LEU A 851 -0.27 19.40 16.18
N ASP A 852 -0.17 20.64 15.72
CA ASP A 852 -1.30 21.46 15.26
C ASP A 852 -1.73 21.11 13.83
N TYR A 853 -0.79 20.75 12.97
CA TYR A 853 -1.08 20.34 11.59
C TYR A 853 -0.05 19.35 11.05
N VAL A 854 -0.47 18.58 10.04
CA VAL A 854 0.41 17.83 9.15
C VAL A 854 0.36 18.43 7.75
N SER A 855 1.48 18.36 7.02
CA SER A 855 1.56 18.82 5.64
C SER A 855 2.10 17.72 4.73
N CYS A 856 1.47 17.50 3.60
CA CYS A 856 1.76 16.42 2.68
C CYS A 856 1.58 16.85 1.21
N SER A 857 1.99 16.00 0.28
CA SER A 857 1.73 16.25 -1.14
C SER A 857 0.22 16.36 -1.43
N PRO A 858 -0.19 17.09 -2.49
CA PRO A 858 -1.60 17.34 -2.78
C PRO A 858 -2.50 16.12 -2.80
N TYR A 859 -2.08 15.05 -3.45
CA TYR A 859 -2.85 13.80 -3.55
C TYR A 859 -2.93 13.01 -2.24
N ARG A 860 -2.09 13.33 -1.24
CA ARG A 860 -2.15 12.73 0.09
C ARG A 860 -3.11 13.45 1.05
N VAL A 861 -3.60 14.62 0.69
CA VAL A 861 -4.51 15.42 1.52
C VAL A 861 -5.77 14.65 1.96
N PRO A 862 -6.53 13.96 1.09
CA PRO A 862 -7.70 13.18 1.55
C PRO A 862 -7.33 12.02 2.47
N ILE A 863 -6.18 11.36 2.21
CA ILE A 863 -5.64 10.29 3.07
C ILE A 863 -5.34 10.84 4.47
N ALA A 864 -4.67 12.00 4.52
CA ALA A 864 -4.32 12.65 5.79
C ALA A 864 -5.56 13.12 6.55
N ARG A 865 -6.59 13.64 5.88
CA ARG A 865 -7.88 14.02 6.49
C ARG A 865 -8.55 12.83 7.18
N LEU A 866 -8.63 11.68 6.49
CA LEU A 866 -9.22 10.48 7.06
C LEU A 866 -8.37 9.92 8.19
N ALA A 867 -7.05 9.82 8.02
CA ALA A 867 -6.13 9.32 9.05
C ALA A 867 -6.16 10.18 10.32
N ALA A 868 -6.24 11.52 10.17
CA ALA A 868 -6.37 12.44 11.30
C ALA A 868 -7.70 12.24 12.05
N ALA A 869 -8.81 12.02 11.32
CA ALA A 869 -10.10 11.71 11.92
C ALA A 869 -10.08 10.37 12.67
N GLN A 870 -9.47 9.35 12.09
CA GLN A 870 -9.30 8.05 12.71
C GLN A 870 -8.45 8.14 13.99
N ALA A 871 -7.38 8.93 13.98
CA ALA A 871 -6.54 9.17 15.15
C ALA A 871 -7.35 9.84 16.27
N ALA A 872 -8.09 10.90 15.98
CA ALA A 872 -8.95 11.59 16.94
C ALA A 872 -10.08 10.70 17.52
N ILE A 873 -10.68 9.85 16.69
CA ILE A 873 -11.72 8.92 17.15
C ILE A 873 -11.12 7.85 18.07
N LYS A 874 -9.95 7.31 17.76
CA LYS A 874 -9.26 6.29 18.56
C LYS A 874 -8.80 6.83 19.91
N SER A 875 -8.31 8.08 19.95
CA SER A 875 -7.89 8.74 21.21
C SER A 875 -9.07 9.13 22.10
N GLY A 876 -10.28 9.17 21.56
CA GLY A 876 -11.47 9.63 22.27
C GLY A 876 -11.57 11.15 22.39
N ASP A 877 -10.77 11.89 21.64
CA ASP A 877 -10.80 13.34 21.61
C ASP A 877 -12.14 13.84 21.06
N ARG A 878 -12.71 14.81 21.74
CA ARG A 878 -13.89 15.54 21.29
C ARG A 878 -13.45 16.92 20.82
N LYS A 879 -13.89 17.33 19.64
CA LYS A 879 -13.79 18.72 19.21
C LYS A 879 -14.53 19.65 20.14
#